data_7c67baeb3564749d712addfbaf5deb60
#
_entry.id   7c67baeb3564749d712addfbaf5deb60
#
_cell.length_a   1.000
_cell.length_b   1.000
_cell.length_c   1.000
_cell.angle_alpha   90.00
_cell.angle_beta   90.00
_cell.angle_gamma   90.00
#
_symmetry.space_group_name_H-M   'P 1'
#
loop_
_entity.id
_entity.type
_entity.pdbx_description
1 polymer ?
#
loop_
_entity_poly.entity_id
_entity_poly.type
_entity_poly.pdbx_seq_one_letter_code
_entity_poly.pdbx_strand_id
1 'polypeptide(L)'
;VRRLAVLTISLLVALSSVPGFAAASASSSAPSLAVISPFPELPAVGQTFYVYAALRTSGGYAPLPQTYLVVSTSNSSVLRAALGAVRGGGYLAIPVVPVSPGTAVLTVSAPALGLSANATIMVGRAVGYPYGLSLEPLPPDLLYGENGSILVESVDAFGNPAPLGSGASVSIYSYPKLVSHQAAVTIPRGSYIAYASLSAGNSSGTANLFGVAQGLSPSGPAGVTVGRFEPRLAVTLMPDSVRYPGADLAIALVQILDPSGRPLVADFPVRVFLSSSNGDVVEPLSSYITIPVGSDHAWAELEVTGTGNASLTAQAQGFLSGSAAFSSIPGSAAPTSIELYGPSAVALGQTYPLVLAAAANGSAVSVVYPAVVTSDNPGVASPMPVNTSTYSSGAASTANLTAEGIGSATLTASSQGLAPGYLRVSAYEPGTYMGGIPARLALYGPGRLISGTGAEFCVQLLTSYGYPAPAPSPTDVLVQFYPAPGYVGELPPPMEVEIPAGSSAAQFNVTVAGSGELTMVASAEGVSPASLEVESLSGPSPVQPYLVASVVPPEPMAGAQPILYLYLEDAAGDIISPWTPVNVSVIGPDGFSATATIPAGGFYASMRLPSMPASASWYLVAYSGQLGTSARFNYSYVPVNLTIEALSALGTPVQGIGVGIRGSWGTAINVTTDQGGMAIARLPPGVYEVEFPESAAPAQGIVARFQYTPNGSSNVVWVNLTSPAAVIARYQLYYQVTVLTAHGVASGSGLFPQGSIDIVSVSPTRILGIPGYAFAGWTGTRSESSPSFSMVVESPQLLIAEWRADWTLLYVLIAIVLVGAIAAALVLGRRSAAPPEGATV
;
A
#
# COMPACT_ATOMS: atom_id res chain seq x y z
N VAL A 1 15.56 6.96 12.60
CA VAL A 1 15.14 8.23 13.19
C VAL A 1 13.72 8.62 12.76
N ARG A 2 13.30 8.34 11.50
CA ARG A 2 11.90 8.58 11.05
C ARG A 2 10.86 7.60 11.62
N ARG A 3 11.27 6.39 12.02
CA ARG A 3 10.36 5.38 12.60
C ARG A 3 9.94 5.64 14.05
N LEU A 4 10.67 6.48 14.79
CA LEU A 4 10.31 6.83 16.18
C LEU A 4 9.25 7.95 16.25
N ALA A 5 9.15 8.81 15.24
CA ALA A 5 8.19 9.92 15.23
C ALA A 5 6.74 9.48 14.93
N VAL A 6 6.55 8.39 14.17
CA VAL A 6 5.21 7.87 13.83
C VAL A 6 4.61 7.09 15.01
N LEU A 7 5.43 6.37 15.79
CA LEU A 7 4.93 5.64 16.96
C LEU A 7 4.53 6.56 18.13
N THR A 8 5.13 7.75 18.24
CA THR A 8 4.81 8.71 19.30
C THR A 8 3.50 9.46 19.03
N ILE A 9 3.13 9.68 17.79
CA ILE A 9 1.87 10.34 17.44
C ILE A 9 0.68 9.38 17.60
N SER A 10 0.85 8.10 17.29
CA SER A 10 -0.21 7.09 17.50
C SER A 10 -0.46 6.75 18.97
N LEU A 11 0.53 6.93 19.84
CA LEU A 11 0.38 6.68 21.28
C LEU A 11 -0.24 7.86 22.04
N LEU A 12 -0.14 9.09 21.52
CA LEU A 12 -0.74 10.27 22.15
C LEU A 12 -2.25 10.39 21.89
N VAL A 13 -2.78 9.75 20.86
CA VAL A 13 -4.22 9.72 20.54
C VAL A 13 -4.95 8.63 21.35
N ALA A 14 -4.24 7.61 21.85
CA ALA A 14 -4.83 6.50 22.60
C ALA A 14 -5.00 6.73 24.12
N LEU A 15 -4.52 7.85 24.67
CA LEU A 15 -4.52 8.13 26.12
C LEU A 15 -5.48 9.24 26.57
N SER A 16 -6.39 9.70 25.71
CA SER A 16 -7.35 10.76 26.02
C SER A 16 -8.82 10.34 26.08
N SER A 17 -9.12 9.06 26.31
CA SER A 17 -10.51 8.60 26.47
C SER A 17 -10.72 7.83 27.77
N VAL A 18 -10.79 8.57 28.88
CA VAL A 18 -11.50 8.13 30.08
C VAL A 18 -12.76 9.02 30.19
N PRO A 19 -13.98 8.49 30.11
CA PRO A 19 -15.17 9.31 30.23
C PRO A 19 -15.46 9.62 31.67
N GLY A 20 -15.18 10.86 32.10
CA GLY A 20 -15.81 11.47 33.25
C GLY A 20 -17.23 11.86 32.88
N PHE A 21 -18.21 11.36 33.61
CA PHE A 21 -19.61 11.81 33.53
C PHE A 21 -19.72 13.30 33.88
N ALA A 22 -19.82 14.13 32.85
CA ALA A 22 -20.36 15.48 32.97
C ALA A 22 -21.45 15.60 31.91
N ALA A 23 -22.67 15.89 32.34
CA ALA A 23 -23.76 16.23 31.43
C ALA A 23 -23.39 17.51 30.66
N ALA A 24 -22.80 17.33 29.49
CA ALA A 24 -22.54 18.41 28.54
C ALA A 24 -23.85 18.68 27.79
N SER A 25 -24.41 19.87 27.99
CA SER A 25 -25.35 20.46 27.07
C SER A 25 -24.75 20.39 25.66
N ALA A 26 -25.34 19.57 24.79
CA ALA A 26 -24.93 19.46 23.42
C ALA A 26 -25.20 20.78 22.69
N SER A 27 -24.18 21.62 22.56
CA SER A 27 -24.18 22.68 21.59
C SER A 27 -24.17 21.99 20.21
N SER A 28 -25.24 22.10 19.46
CA SER A 28 -25.30 21.64 18.07
C SER A 28 -24.31 22.45 17.26
N SER A 29 -23.10 21.93 17.06
CA SER A 29 -22.17 22.52 16.11
C SER A 29 -22.82 22.48 14.72
N ALA A 30 -22.81 23.61 14.02
CA ALA A 30 -23.32 23.69 12.65
C ALA A 30 -22.65 22.61 11.77
N PRO A 31 -23.37 21.97 10.85
CA PRO A 31 -22.80 20.94 9.99
C PRO A 31 -21.66 21.56 9.15
N SER A 32 -20.55 20.81 9.03
CA SER A 32 -19.41 21.21 8.20
C SER A 32 -19.26 20.24 7.02
N LEU A 33 -18.69 20.73 5.91
CA LEU A 33 -18.34 19.85 4.80
C LEU A 33 -17.12 19.00 5.19
N ALA A 34 -17.12 17.74 4.80
CA ALA A 34 -15.98 16.83 4.94
C ALA A 34 -15.64 16.20 3.60
N VAL A 35 -14.35 16.02 3.35
CA VAL A 35 -13.80 15.28 2.21
C VAL A 35 -13.10 14.05 2.75
N ILE A 36 -13.54 12.87 2.33
CA ILE A 36 -13.12 11.58 2.87
C ILE A 36 -12.42 10.79 1.77
N SER A 37 -11.16 10.44 1.99
CA SER A 37 -10.43 9.51 1.14
C SER A 37 -10.70 8.07 1.56
N PRO A 38 -10.91 7.13 0.61
CA PRO A 38 -11.02 5.70 0.92
C PRO A 38 -9.68 5.08 1.31
N PHE A 39 -8.57 5.69 0.93
CA PHE A 39 -7.23 5.25 1.27
C PHE A 39 -6.72 6.08 2.43
N PRO A 40 -6.55 5.49 3.63
CA PRO A 40 -5.99 6.20 4.78
C PRO A 40 -4.51 6.55 4.58
N GLU A 41 -3.82 5.82 3.69
CA GLU A 41 -2.42 6.01 3.35
C GLU A 41 -2.28 6.56 1.91
N LEU A 42 -1.35 6.03 1.11
CA LEU A 42 -0.98 6.63 -0.18
C LEU A 42 -1.77 6.04 -1.35
N PRO A 43 -2.70 6.76 -1.99
CA PRO A 43 -3.20 6.34 -3.30
C PRO A 43 -2.06 6.35 -4.32
N ALA A 44 -2.01 5.34 -5.20
CA ALA A 44 -0.92 5.18 -6.14
C ALA A 44 -1.16 5.88 -7.48
N VAL A 45 -0.08 6.31 -8.13
CA VAL A 45 -0.10 6.85 -9.50
C VAL A 45 -0.65 5.79 -10.47
N GLY A 46 -1.46 6.23 -11.42
CA GLY A 46 -1.90 5.43 -12.57
C GLY A 46 -3.37 5.06 -12.60
N GLN A 47 -4.07 5.03 -11.49
CA GLN A 47 -5.51 4.71 -11.46
C GLN A 47 -6.33 5.83 -10.81
N THR A 48 -7.41 6.22 -11.49
CA THR A 48 -8.42 7.11 -10.92
C THR A 48 -9.07 6.47 -9.70
N PHE A 49 -9.18 7.22 -8.62
CA PHE A 49 -9.94 6.82 -7.44
C PHE A 49 -10.96 7.90 -7.07
N TYR A 50 -11.83 7.61 -6.10
CA TYR A 50 -12.87 8.53 -5.68
C TYR A 50 -12.64 8.99 -4.25
N VAL A 51 -12.68 10.30 -4.03
CA VAL A 51 -12.88 10.91 -2.71
C VAL A 51 -14.35 11.24 -2.53
N TYR A 52 -14.84 11.25 -1.30
CA TYR A 52 -16.25 11.43 -1.03
C TYR A 52 -16.49 12.70 -0.24
N ALA A 53 -17.46 13.49 -0.67
CA ALA A 53 -17.93 14.63 0.07
C ALA A 53 -19.19 14.27 0.88
N ALA A 54 -19.21 14.66 2.16
CA ALA A 54 -20.29 14.45 3.10
C ALA A 54 -20.43 15.62 4.07
N LEU A 55 -21.54 15.72 4.79
CA LEU A 55 -21.69 16.65 5.90
C LEU A 55 -21.23 15.98 7.19
N ARG A 56 -20.30 16.57 7.90
CA ARG A 56 -19.93 16.17 9.25
C ARG A 56 -20.86 16.83 10.26
N THR A 57 -21.52 16.04 11.05
CA THR A 57 -22.45 16.45 12.13
C THR A 57 -21.96 15.87 13.46
N SER A 58 -22.59 16.28 14.57
CA SER A 58 -22.32 15.64 15.88
C SER A 58 -22.69 14.17 15.95
N GLY A 59 -23.47 13.68 14.97
CA GLY A 59 -23.90 12.30 14.84
C GLY A 59 -23.19 11.51 13.74
N GLY A 60 -22.04 11.95 13.23
CA GLY A 60 -21.26 11.30 12.17
C GLY A 60 -21.41 11.95 10.80
N TYR A 61 -21.20 11.17 9.74
CA TYR A 61 -21.25 11.67 8.37
C TYR A 61 -22.64 11.52 7.75
N ALA A 62 -23.30 12.65 7.54
CA ALA A 62 -24.59 12.74 6.88
C ALA A 62 -24.46 12.88 5.37
N PRO A 63 -25.41 12.35 4.57
CA PRO A 63 -25.44 12.57 3.14
C PRO A 63 -25.67 14.04 2.80
N LEU A 64 -25.02 14.51 1.73
CA LEU A 64 -25.26 15.85 1.17
C LEU A 64 -26.68 15.96 0.57
N PRO A 65 -27.35 17.10 0.71
CA PRO A 65 -28.50 17.41 -0.12
C PRO A 65 -28.08 17.55 -1.58
N GLN A 66 -29.04 17.54 -2.50
CA GLN A 66 -28.75 17.82 -3.91
C GLN A 66 -28.08 19.19 -4.03
N THR A 67 -26.80 19.20 -4.38
CA THR A 67 -25.99 20.41 -4.45
C THR A 67 -24.96 20.32 -5.57
N TYR A 68 -24.29 21.44 -5.79
CA TYR A 68 -23.18 21.57 -6.73
C TYR A 68 -21.90 21.80 -5.96
N LEU A 69 -20.89 20.95 -6.21
CA LEU A 69 -19.56 21.06 -5.61
C LEU A 69 -18.57 21.58 -6.63
N VAL A 70 -17.75 22.53 -6.23
CA VAL A 70 -16.58 22.99 -6.97
C VAL A 70 -15.35 22.29 -6.38
N VAL A 71 -14.51 21.74 -7.25
CA VAL A 71 -13.35 20.94 -6.88
C VAL A 71 -12.11 21.56 -7.48
N SER A 72 -11.08 21.75 -6.66
CA SER A 72 -9.77 22.25 -7.10
C SER A 72 -8.65 21.54 -6.34
N THR A 73 -7.45 21.57 -6.88
CA THR A 73 -6.25 20.99 -6.28
C THR A 73 -5.13 22.01 -6.23
N SER A 74 -4.34 21.99 -5.16
CA SER A 74 -3.19 22.89 -4.98
C SER A 74 -2.04 22.58 -5.93
N ASN A 75 -1.94 21.31 -6.41
CA ASN A 75 -0.89 20.86 -7.30
C ASN A 75 -1.43 19.84 -8.31
N SER A 76 -1.77 20.30 -9.51
CA SER A 76 -2.30 19.45 -10.59
C SER A 76 -1.26 18.53 -11.23
N SER A 77 0.03 18.71 -10.98
CA SER A 77 1.07 17.79 -11.41
C SER A 77 1.19 16.56 -10.49
N VAL A 78 0.67 16.64 -9.26
CA VAL A 78 0.62 15.52 -8.30
C VAL A 78 -0.76 14.85 -8.31
N LEU A 79 -1.83 15.67 -8.18
CA LEU A 79 -3.21 15.18 -8.11
C LEU A 79 -4.11 16.08 -8.96
N ARG A 80 -4.85 15.49 -9.88
CA ARG A 80 -5.79 16.23 -10.75
C ARG A 80 -7.23 15.85 -10.38
N ALA A 81 -8.08 16.84 -10.18
CA ALA A 81 -9.51 16.61 -10.18
C ALA A 81 -9.96 16.26 -11.62
N ALA A 82 -10.60 15.12 -11.80
CA ALA A 82 -11.07 14.73 -13.13
C ALA A 82 -12.18 15.64 -13.64
N LEU A 83 -12.95 16.23 -12.72
CA LEU A 83 -14.00 17.21 -12.99
C LEU A 83 -13.80 18.41 -12.08
N GLY A 84 -13.82 19.62 -12.65
CA GLY A 84 -13.76 20.88 -11.85
C GLY A 84 -15.02 21.13 -11.04
N ALA A 85 -16.10 20.40 -11.31
CA ALA A 85 -17.36 20.50 -10.62
C ALA A 85 -18.17 19.20 -10.70
N VAL A 86 -18.88 18.87 -9.61
CA VAL A 86 -19.71 17.66 -9.48
C VAL A 86 -21.09 18.07 -8.92
N ARG A 87 -22.17 17.53 -9.47
CA ARG A 87 -23.54 17.77 -9.01
C ARG A 87 -24.18 16.48 -8.52
N GLY A 88 -24.77 16.52 -7.37
CA GLY A 88 -25.47 15.35 -6.79
C GLY A 88 -25.81 15.53 -5.33
N GLY A 89 -26.26 14.47 -4.72
CA GLY A 89 -26.54 14.35 -3.29
C GLY A 89 -26.08 13.01 -2.74
N GLY A 90 -26.24 12.80 -1.47
CA GLY A 90 -25.76 11.58 -0.80
C GLY A 90 -24.27 11.69 -0.41
N TYR A 91 -23.56 10.60 -0.39
CA TYR A 91 -22.09 10.56 -0.31
C TYR A 91 -21.54 10.77 -1.71
N LEU A 92 -21.25 12.02 -2.05
CA LEU A 92 -20.95 12.40 -3.41
C LEU A 92 -19.52 12.04 -3.80
N ALA A 93 -19.38 11.10 -4.72
CA ALA A 93 -18.09 10.63 -5.24
C ALA A 93 -17.47 11.69 -6.18
N ILE A 94 -16.22 12.04 -5.91
CA ILE A 94 -15.42 12.99 -6.68
C ILE A 94 -14.25 12.21 -7.29
N PRO A 95 -14.21 12.04 -8.61
CA PRO A 95 -13.12 11.34 -9.26
C PRO A 95 -11.84 12.19 -9.25
N VAL A 96 -10.73 11.63 -8.80
CA VAL A 96 -9.41 12.24 -8.77
C VAL A 96 -8.37 11.32 -9.42
N VAL A 97 -7.43 11.91 -10.12
CA VAL A 97 -6.38 11.22 -10.88
C VAL A 97 -5.03 11.53 -10.25
N PRO A 98 -4.36 10.56 -9.64
CA PRO A 98 -2.97 10.68 -9.24
C PRO A 98 -2.08 10.75 -10.48
N VAL A 99 -1.22 11.76 -10.56
CA VAL A 99 -0.37 12.03 -11.74
C VAL A 99 1.09 11.72 -11.45
N SER A 100 1.61 12.17 -10.30
CA SER A 100 2.96 11.89 -9.87
C SER A 100 3.04 11.77 -8.34
N PRO A 101 4.06 11.10 -7.80
CA PRO A 101 4.25 11.04 -6.35
C PRO A 101 4.43 12.43 -5.75
N GLY A 102 3.88 12.63 -4.56
CA GLY A 102 3.96 13.91 -3.84
C GLY A 102 2.70 14.19 -3.03
N THR A 103 2.60 15.42 -2.54
CA THR A 103 1.47 15.86 -1.72
C THR A 103 0.68 16.96 -2.42
N ALA A 104 -0.63 16.84 -2.43
CA ALA A 104 -1.54 17.87 -2.93
C ALA A 104 -2.72 18.06 -1.96
N VAL A 105 -3.25 19.28 -1.87
CA VAL A 105 -4.46 19.59 -1.13
C VAL A 105 -5.61 19.65 -2.12
N LEU A 106 -6.60 18.80 -1.93
CA LEU A 106 -7.87 18.84 -2.64
C LEU A 106 -8.83 19.74 -1.87
N THR A 107 -9.32 20.79 -2.51
CA THR A 107 -10.30 21.71 -1.96
C THR A 107 -11.66 21.46 -2.61
N VAL A 108 -12.66 21.20 -1.78
CA VAL A 108 -14.05 21.00 -2.20
C VAL A 108 -14.92 22.08 -1.56
N SER A 109 -15.69 22.82 -2.35
CA SER A 109 -16.61 23.83 -1.88
C SER A 109 -18.02 23.57 -2.36
N ALA A 110 -18.99 23.79 -1.49
CA ALA A 110 -20.43 23.75 -1.75
C ALA A 110 -21.01 25.18 -1.66
N PRO A 111 -20.95 25.99 -2.72
CA PRO A 111 -21.31 27.41 -2.65
C PRO A 111 -22.75 27.64 -2.19
N ALA A 112 -23.67 26.78 -2.60
CA ALA A 112 -25.09 26.87 -2.21
C ALA A 112 -25.33 26.67 -0.70
N LEU A 113 -24.37 26.00 -0.01
CA LEU A 113 -24.42 25.72 1.43
C LEU A 113 -23.49 26.66 2.22
N GLY A 114 -22.67 27.45 1.55
CA GLY A 114 -21.64 28.30 2.18
C GLY A 114 -20.52 27.48 2.86
N LEU A 115 -20.29 26.23 2.45
CA LEU A 115 -19.35 25.31 3.08
C LEU A 115 -18.17 24.99 2.17
N SER A 116 -16.99 24.82 2.77
CA SER A 116 -15.82 24.29 2.08
C SER A 116 -15.02 23.37 2.99
N ALA A 117 -14.25 22.45 2.39
CA ALA A 117 -13.36 21.54 3.09
C ALA A 117 -12.12 21.22 2.26
N ASN A 118 -11.02 20.93 2.95
CA ASN A 118 -9.75 20.56 2.37
C ASN A 118 -9.37 19.15 2.82
N ALA A 119 -8.80 18.38 1.90
CA ALA A 119 -8.16 17.09 2.21
C ALA A 119 -6.74 17.08 1.66
N THR A 120 -5.78 16.79 2.52
CA THR A 120 -4.40 16.57 2.09
C THR A 120 -4.26 15.13 1.62
N ILE A 121 -3.86 14.95 0.37
CA ILE A 121 -3.69 13.63 -0.25
C ILE A 121 -2.22 13.47 -0.62
N MET A 122 -1.60 12.44 -0.10
CA MET A 122 -0.25 12.02 -0.46
C MET A 122 -0.39 10.94 -1.53
N VAL A 123 0.22 11.17 -2.69
CA VAL A 123 0.24 10.22 -3.80
C VAL A 123 1.54 9.44 -3.75
N GLY A 124 1.45 8.12 -3.70
CA GLY A 124 2.55 7.19 -3.71
C GLY A 124 2.72 6.46 -5.05
N ARG A 125 3.42 5.35 -5.00
CA ARG A 125 3.65 4.44 -6.11
C ARG A 125 3.10 3.07 -5.75
N ALA A 126 2.68 2.30 -6.76
CA ALA A 126 2.18 0.96 -6.53
C ALA A 126 3.25 -0.09 -6.87
N VAL A 127 3.37 -1.09 -6.01
CA VAL A 127 4.17 -2.28 -6.27
C VAL A 127 3.49 -3.12 -7.34
N GLY A 128 4.27 -3.58 -8.35
CA GLY A 128 3.76 -4.39 -9.45
C GLY A 128 3.01 -3.62 -10.53
N TYR A 129 2.88 -2.30 -10.43
CA TYR A 129 2.28 -1.47 -11.47
C TYR A 129 3.35 -0.91 -12.42
N PRO A 130 3.21 -1.06 -13.73
CA PRO A 130 4.20 -0.59 -14.70
C PRO A 130 4.46 0.91 -14.57
N TYR A 131 5.68 1.27 -14.24
CA TYR A 131 6.11 2.66 -14.07
C TYR A 131 7.15 3.08 -15.11
N GLY A 132 8.12 2.22 -15.40
CA GLY A 132 9.24 2.54 -16.27
C GLY A 132 9.77 1.36 -17.04
N LEU A 133 10.87 1.61 -17.76
CA LEU A 133 11.59 0.62 -18.54
C LEU A 133 12.97 0.36 -17.92
N SER A 134 13.44 -0.88 -18.00
CA SER A 134 14.82 -1.30 -17.81
C SER A 134 15.34 -1.92 -19.08
N LEU A 135 16.60 -1.63 -19.44
CA LEU A 135 17.31 -2.25 -20.56
C LEU A 135 18.60 -2.88 -20.03
N GLU A 136 18.90 -4.09 -20.51
CA GLU A 136 20.14 -4.79 -20.21
C GLU A 136 20.69 -5.46 -21.47
N PRO A 137 21.92 -5.13 -21.92
CA PRO A 137 22.56 -5.85 -23.02
C PRO A 137 23.07 -7.20 -22.56
N LEU A 138 22.85 -8.24 -23.37
CA LEU A 138 23.22 -9.63 -23.11
C LEU A 138 24.10 -10.16 -24.24
N PRO A 139 25.44 -10.22 -24.08
CA PRO A 139 26.23 -9.74 -22.94
C PRO A 139 26.49 -8.22 -22.97
N PRO A 140 27.02 -7.61 -21.88
CA PRO A 140 27.36 -6.18 -21.85
C PRO A 140 28.61 -5.82 -22.64
N ASP A 141 29.54 -6.77 -22.84
CA ASP A 141 30.77 -6.58 -23.58
C ASP A 141 30.78 -7.50 -24.81
N LEU A 142 31.02 -6.93 -25.99
CA LEU A 142 30.94 -7.63 -27.28
C LEU A 142 32.27 -7.51 -28.07
N LEU A 143 32.70 -8.61 -28.65
CA LEU A 143 33.75 -8.58 -29.68
C LEU A 143 33.25 -7.90 -30.96
N TYR A 144 34.15 -7.43 -31.81
CA TYR A 144 33.80 -6.85 -33.12
C TYR A 144 32.96 -7.84 -33.95
N GLY A 145 31.82 -7.39 -34.44
CA GLY A 145 30.90 -8.18 -35.24
C GLY A 145 30.12 -9.27 -34.49
N GLU A 146 30.30 -9.36 -33.19
CA GLU A 146 29.55 -10.31 -32.35
C GLU A 146 28.09 -9.88 -32.18
N ASN A 147 27.21 -10.85 -32.10
CA ASN A 147 25.79 -10.63 -31.86
C ASN A 147 25.44 -10.87 -30.40
N GLY A 148 24.46 -10.11 -29.91
CA GLY A 148 23.86 -10.22 -28.59
C GLY A 148 22.39 -9.90 -28.66
N SER A 149 21.77 -9.75 -27.53
CA SER A 149 20.40 -9.27 -27.38
C SER A 149 20.32 -8.12 -26.39
N ILE A 150 19.21 -7.39 -26.41
CA ILE A 150 18.86 -6.39 -25.42
C ILE A 150 17.62 -6.90 -24.73
N LEU A 151 17.74 -7.21 -23.45
CA LEU A 151 16.62 -7.44 -22.55
C LEU A 151 15.90 -6.10 -22.35
N VAL A 152 14.60 -6.06 -22.60
CA VAL A 152 13.75 -4.89 -22.40
C VAL A 152 12.64 -5.27 -21.46
N GLU A 153 12.62 -4.65 -20.28
CA GLU A 153 11.67 -4.95 -19.23
C GLU A 153 10.80 -3.74 -18.88
N SER A 154 9.52 -3.96 -18.64
CA SER A 154 8.70 -3.02 -17.90
C SER A 154 8.79 -3.32 -16.41
N VAL A 155 9.10 -2.29 -15.64
CA VAL A 155 9.31 -2.40 -14.19
C VAL A 155 8.38 -1.45 -13.44
N ASP A 156 8.07 -1.80 -12.19
CA ASP A 156 7.41 -0.88 -11.29
C ASP A 156 8.38 0.19 -10.77
N ALA A 157 7.91 1.06 -9.91
CA ALA A 157 8.73 2.14 -9.35
C ALA A 157 9.81 1.66 -8.37
N PHE A 158 9.77 0.40 -7.98
CA PHE A 158 10.73 -0.26 -7.09
C PHE A 158 11.71 -1.17 -7.85
N GLY A 159 11.57 -1.24 -9.19
CA GLY A 159 12.42 -2.06 -10.05
C GLY A 159 11.98 -3.52 -10.15
N ASN A 160 10.80 -3.89 -9.68
CA ASN A 160 10.27 -5.24 -9.86
C ASN A 160 9.63 -5.39 -11.24
N PRO A 161 9.66 -6.59 -11.84
CA PRO A 161 8.94 -6.89 -13.06
C PRO A 161 7.45 -6.51 -12.94
N ALA A 162 6.92 -5.79 -13.93
CA ALA A 162 5.54 -5.32 -13.88
C ALA A 162 4.84 -5.54 -15.23
N PRO A 163 3.95 -6.57 -15.34
CA PRO A 163 3.26 -6.90 -16.58
C PRO A 163 2.36 -5.77 -17.09
N LEU A 164 2.42 -5.53 -18.40
CA LEU A 164 1.65 -4.48 -19.04
C LEU A 164 0.17 -4.86 -19.21
N GLY A 165 -0.75 -4.03 -18.77
CA GLY A 165 -2.19 -4.18 -19.04
C GLY A 165 -2.57 -4.04 -20.51
N SER A 166 -1.75 -3.35 -21.31
CA SER A 166 -1.80 -3.24 -22.76
C SER A 166 -0.39 -3.34 -23.32
N GLY A 167 -0.21 -3.94 -24.48
CA GLY A 167 1.12 -4.02 -25.10
C GLY A 167 1.73 -2.62 -25.33
N ALA A 168 3.04 -2.50 -25.18
CA ALA A 168 3.78 -1.26 -25.42
C ALA A 168 4.88 -1.46 -26.46
N SER A 169 4.96 -0.53 -27.40
CA SER A 169 6.08 -0.47 -28.34
C SER A 169 7.18 0.38 -27.72
N VAL A 170 8.37 -0.21 -27.54
CA VAL A 170 9.55 0.43 -26.98
C VAL A 170 10.49 0.77 -28.12
N SER A 171 10.77 2.06 -28.31
CA SER A 171 11.80 2.55 -29.23
C SER A 171 13.16 2.53 -28.53
N ILE A 172 14.17 1.97 -29.19
CA ILE A 172 15.53 1.82 -28.65
C ILE A 172 16.48 2.77 -29.39
N TYR A 173 17.31 3.44 -28.64
CA TYR A 173 18.34 4.38 -29.15
C TYR A 173 19.71 4.02 -28.57
N SER A 174 20.77 4.23 -29.36
CA SER A 174 22.16 4.06 -28.93
C SER A 174 23.02 5.27 -29.23
N TYR A 175 23.90 5.66 -28.31
CA TYR A 175 24.87 6.72 -28.52
C TYR A 175 26.17 6.47 -27.72
N PRO A 176 27.36 6.60 -28.34
CA PRO A 176 27.62 6.74 -29.78
C PRO A 176 27.17 5.50 -30.58
N LYS A 177 27.11 5.60 -31.90
CA LYS A 177 26.69 4.50 -32.80
C LYS A 177 27.79 3.47 -32.98
N LEU A 178 28.10 2.69 -31.96
CA LEU A 178 29.06 1.59 -31.98
C LEU A 178 28.40 0.23 -32.21
N VAL A 179 27.08 0.18 -32.02
CA VAL A 179 26.26 -1.03 -32.17
C VAL A 179 25.10 -0.77 -33.14
N SER A 180 24.66 -1.80 -33.83
CA SER A 180 23.37 -1.86 -34.52
C SER A 180 22.39 -2.67 -33.67
N HIS A 181 21.14 -2.25 -33.65
CA HIS A 181 20.08 -2.91 -32.85
C HIS A 181 18.72 -2.77 -33.54
N GLN A 182 17.79 -3.58 -33.17
CA GLN A 182 16.41 -3.41 -33.57
C GLN A 182 15.87 -2.06 -33.06
N ALA A 183 15.32 -1.24 -33.96
CA ALA A 183 14.90 0.13 -33.63
C ALA A 183 13.73 0.21 -32.66
N ALA A 184 12.84 -0.80 -32.67
CA ALA A 184 11.71 -0.89 -31.73
C ALA A 184 11.36 -2.36 -31.50
N VAL A 185 10.91 -2.66 -30.28
CA VAL A 185 10.41 -3.95 -29.85
C VAL A 185 9.08 -3.79 -29.12
N THR A 186 8.20 -4.76 -29.19
CA THR A 186 6.92 -4.71 -28.48
C THR A 186 6.94 -5.64 -27.28
N ILE A 187 6.69 -5.10 -26.09
CA ILE A 187 6.34 -5.90 -24.92
C ILE A 187 4.86 -6.25 -25.04
N PRO A 188 4.48 -7.54 -25.12
CA PRO A 188 3.10 -7.95 -25.31
C PRO A 188 2.22 -7.62 -24.09
N ARG A 189 0.90 -7.58 -24.33
CA ARG A 189 -0.06 -7.48 -23.21
C ARG A 189 0.08 -8.69 -22.28
N GLY A 190 0.11 -8.43 -20.98
CA GLY A 190 0.27 -9.46 -19.94
C GLY A 190 1.71 -9.92 -19.74
N SER A 191 2.66 -9.44 -20.57
CA SER A 191 4.09 -9.65 -20.41
C SER A 191 4.75 -8.40 -19.83
N TYR A 192 5.92 -8.57 -19.27
CA TYR A 192 6.79 -7.49 -18.80
C TYR A 192 8.13 -7.46 -19.54
N ILE A 193 8.40 -8.43 -20.44
CA ILE A 193 9.71 -8.70 -21.03
C ILE A 193 9.58 -8.82 -22.55
N ALA A 194 10.60 -8.32 -23.25
CA ALA A 194 10.82 -8.52 -24.67
C ALA A 194 12.32 -8.46 -24.97
N TYR A 195 12.74 -8.98 -26.13
CA TYR A 195 14.14 -9.01 -26.55
C TYR A 195 14.30 -8.33 -27.90
N ALA A 196 15.31 -7.48 -28.00
CA ALA A 196 15.69 -6.85 -29.25
C ALA A 196 17.08 -7.35 -29.67
N SER A 197 17.31 -7.55 -30.98
CA SER A 197 18.61 -7.94 -31.48
C SER A 197 19.66 -6.82 -31.30
N LEU A 198 20.90 -7.20 -30.99
CA LEU A 198 22.06 -6.34 -30.82
C LEU A 198 23.21 -6.91 -31.63
N SER A 199 23.97 -6.09 -32.29
CA SER A 199 25.18 -6.50 -33.03
C SER A 199 26.26 -5.45 -32.90
N ALA A 200 27.47 -5.88 -32.57
CA ALA A 200 28.63 -5.03 -32.40
C ALA A 200 29.15 -4.54 -33.76
N GLY A 201 29.53 -3.27 -33.84
CA GLY A 201 30.26 -2.72 -34.98
C GLY A 201 31.74 -3.06 -34.95
N ASN A 202 32.53 -2.40 -35.84
CA ASN A 202 33.97 -2.58 -35.95
C ASN A 202 34.76 -1.43 -35.30
N SER A 203 34.13 -0.66 -34.44
CA SER A 203 34.76 0.45 -33.73
C SER A 203 34.69 0.21 -32.22
N SER A 204 35.81 0.35 -31.53
CA SER A 204 35.88 0.17 -30.08
C SER A 204 35.30 1.35 -29.33
N GLY A 205 34.73 1.06 -28.17
CA GLY A 205 34.20 2.05 -27.26
C GLY A 205 32.96 1.55 -26.52
N THR A 206 32.39 2.42 -25.68
CA THR A 206 31.15 2.12 -24.95
C THR A 206 30.00 2.95 -25.51
N ALA A 207 28.91 2.30 -25.90
CA ALA A 207 27.65 2.92 -26.28
C ALA A 207 26.64 2.79 -25.13
N ASN A 208 25.83 3.81 -24.94
CA ASN A 208 24.68 3.75 -24.01
C ASN A 208 23.41 3.49 -24.81
N LEU A 209 22.64 2.52 -24.35
CA LEU A 209 21.31 2.18 -24.85
C LEU A 209 20.23 2.88 -24.00
N PHE A 210 19.17 3.35 -24.66
CA PHE A 210 18.03 3.99 -24.04
C PHE A 210 16.74 3.46 -24.63
N GLY A 211 15.76 3.17 -23.79
CA GLY A 211 14.43 2.74 -24.19
C GLY A 211 13.37 3.79 -23.86
N VAL A 212 12.45 4.03 -24.80
CA VAL A 212 11.35 4.97 -24.64
C VAL A 212 10.05 4.34 -25.10
N ALA A 213 9.01 4.40 -24.27
CA ALA A 213 7.66 3.98 -24.61
C ALA A 213 6.63 4.98 -24.09
N GLN A 214 5.48 5.07 -24.75
CA GLN A 214 4.40 5.96 -24.33
C GLN A 214 3.82 5.48 -22.99
N GLY A 215 3.72 6.40 -22.03
CA GLY A 215 3.12 6.12 -20.71
C GLY A 215 4.05 5.45 -19.70
N LEU A 216 5.29 5.17 -20.06
CA LEU A 216 6.32 4.64 -19.16
C LEU A 216 7.47 5.64 -19.03
N SER A 217 8.12 5.67 -17.90
CA SER A 217 9.39 6.40 -17.73
C SER A 217 10.46 5.77 -18.60
N PRO A 218 11.28 6.57 -19.32
CA PRO A 218 12.38 6.06 -20.10
C PRO A 218 13.37 5.24 -19.25
N SER A 219 14.07 4.28 -19.87
CA SER A 219 15.13 3.58 -19.18
C SER A 219 16.29 4.52 -18.84
N GLY A 220 17.05 4.17 -17.80
CA GLY A 220 18.40 4.69 -17.61
C GLY A 220 19.33 4.28 -18.76
N PRO A 221 20.55 4.82 -18.82
CA PRO A 221 21.56 4.38 -19.76
C PRO A 221 22.01 2.95 -19.43
N ALA A 222 21.96 2.04 -20.42
CA ALA A 222 22.53 0.70 -20.33
C ALA A 222 23.78 0.65 -21.20
N GLY A 223 24.94 0.47 -20.57
CA GLY A 223 26.23 0.48 -21.27
C GLY A 223 26.49 -0.82 -22.01
N VAL A 224 26.90 -0.76 -23.26
CA VAL A 224 27.44 -1.88 -24.01
C VAL A 224 28.80 -1.50 -24.56
N THR A 225 29.84 -2.31 -24.28
CA THR A 225 31.20 -2.07 -24.72
C THR A 225 31.53 -2.95 -25.94
N VAL A 226 32.05 -2.35 -26.95
CA VAL A 226 32.48 -3.05 -28.19
C VAL A 226 33.99 -2.89 -28.36
N GLY A 227 34.68 -3.95 -28.68
CA GLY A 227 36.09 -3.82 -29.00
C GLY A 227 36.82 -5.12 -29.23
N ARG A 228 38.11 -4.98 -29.57
CA ARG A 228 39.11 -6.00 -29.36
C ARG A 228 39.66 -5.78 -27.95
N PHE A 229 39.51 -6.73 -27.11
CA PHE A 229 40.03 -6.69 -25.74
C PHE A 229 41.45 -7.26 -25.67
N GLU A 230 42.21 -7.03 -26.79
CA GLU A 230 43.62 -7.40 -26.87
C GLU A 230 44.45 -6.37 -26.12
N PRO A 231 45.51 -6.80 -25.41
CA PRO A 231 46.44 -5.88 -24.80
C PRO A 231 47.17 -5.08 -25.84
N ARG A 232 47.57 -3.88 -25.49
CA ARG A 232 48.32 -2.99 -26.38
C ARG A 232 49.72 -2.79 -25.89
N LEU A 233 50.64 -2.56 -26.82
CA LEU A 233 51.95 -2.02 -26.55
C LEU A 233 51.85 -0.49 -26.45
N ALA A 234 52.45 0.09 -25.43
CA ALA A 234 52.61 1.55 -25.31
C ALA A 234 54.08 1.88 -25.39
N VAL A 235 54.41 2.85 -26.25
CA VAL A 235 55.76 3.35 -26.38
C VAL A 235 55.89 4.69 -25.70
N THR A 236 56.84 4.82 -24.79
CA THR A 236 57.21 6.10 -24.14
C THR A 236 58.65 6.45 -24.52
N LEU A 237 58.83 7.56 -25.23
CA LEU A 237 60.15 8.05 -25.58
C LEU A 237 60.73 8.97 -24.52
N MET A 238 61.99 8.77 -24.20
CA MET A 238 62.64 9.48 -23.10
C MET A 238 64.06 9.92 -23.49
N PRO A 239 64.30 11.14 -23.96
CA PRO A 239 63.32 12.18 -24.26
C PRO A 239 62.59 11.93 -25.59
N ASP A 240 61.46 12.57 -25.82
CA ASP A 240 60.64 12.53 -27.06
C ASP A 240 61.03 13.64 -28.05
N SER A 241 61.82 14.64 -27.56
CA SER A 241 62.37 15.73 -28.40
C SER A 241 63.77 16.08 -27.94
N VAL A 242 64.67 16.19 -28.89
CA VAL A 242 66.09 16.48 -28.68
C VAL A 242 66.62 17.58 -29.58
N ARG A 243 67.82 18.21 -29.18
CA ARG A 243 68.56 19.10 -29.99
C ARG A 243 69.84 18.41 -30.52
N TYR A 244 69.92 18.29 -31.87
CA TYR A 244 71.02 17.63 -32.57
C TYR A 244 71.89 18.64 -33.31
N PRO A 245 73.21 18.49 -33.37
CA PRO A 245 74.03 17.47 -32.72
C PRO A 245 74.19 17.78 -31.19
N GLY A 246 74.49 16.74 -30.45
CA GLY A 246 74.83 16.84 -29.04
C GLY A 246 73.93 15.96 -28.11
N ALA A 247 72.70 15.88 -28.37
CA ALA A 247 71.80 14.91 -27.72
C ALA A 247 71.58 13.71 -28.65
N ASP A 248 72.44 12.70 -28.58
CA ASP A 248 72.59 11.62 -29.57
C ASP A 248 71.90 10.32 -29.12
N LEU A 249 71.38 10.25 -27.89
CA LEU A 249 70.75 9.07 -27.36
C LEU A 249 69.37 9.37 -26.74
N ALA A 250 68.44 8.49 -26.98
CA ALA A 250 67.16 8.46 -26.31
C ALA A 250 66.82 7.01 -25.89
N ILE A 251 65.81 6.81 -25.06
CA ILE A 251 65.30 5.50 -24.62
C ILE A 251 63.86 5.33 -25.09
N ALA A 252 63.53 4.19 -25.64
CA ALA A 252 62.17 3.76 -25.89
C ALA A 252 61.76 2.74 -24.82
N LEU A 253 60.88 3.11 -23.90
CA LEU A 253 60.22 2.22 -22.98
C LEU A 253 58.99 1.67 -23.66
N VAL A 254 58.83 0.34 -23.71
CA VAL A 254 57.65 -0.35 -24.23
C VAL A 254 56.97 -1.10 -23.10
N GLN A 255 55.68 -0.79 -22.87
CA GLN A 255 54.88 -1.43 -21.83
C GLN A 255 53.72 -2.22 -22.42
N ILE A 256 53.34 -3.32 -21.77
CA ILE A 256 52.08 -4.00 -22.06
C ILE A 256 50.99 -3.35 -21.17
N LEU A 257 49.99 -2.81 -21.86
CA LEU A 257 48.85 -2.20 -21.16
C LEU A 257 47.56 -2.92 -21.57
N ASP A 258 46.62 -2.99 -20.61
CA ASP A 258 45.26 -3.41 -20.91
C ASP A 258 44.50 -2.34 -21.71
N PRO A 259 43.30 -2.62 -22.26
CA PRO A 259 42.49 -1.63 -22.95
C PRO A 259 42.17 -0.37 -22.15
N SER A 260 42.15 -0.44 -20.81
CA SER A 260 41.94 0.71 -19.91
C SER A 260 43.21 1.52 -19.64
N GLY A 261 44.39 1.04 -20.11
CA GLY A 261 45.68 1.70 -19.92
C GLY A 261 46.39 1.31 -18.62
N ARG A 262 46.02 0.20 -17.97
CA ARG A 262 46.72 -0.33 -16.79
C ARG A 262 47.81 -1.33 -17.20
N PRO A 263 48.96 -1.38 -16.47
CA PRO A 263 50.04 -2.32 -16.76
C PRO A 263 49.61 -3.78 -16.60
N LEU A 264 50.09 -4.63 -17.55
CA LEU A 264 49.93 -6.10 -17.54
C LEU A 264 51.28 -6.76 -17.53
N VAL A 265 51.59 -7.57 -16.53
CA VAL A 265 52.85 -8.35 -16.50
C VAL A 265 52.72 -9.58 -17.40
N ALA A 266 53.75 -9.86 -18.14
CA ALA A 266 53.83 -10.98 -19.04
C ALA A 266 54.06 -12.30 -18.27
N ASP A 267 53.33 -13.36 -18.57
CA ASP A 267 53.55 -14.72 -18.04
C ASP A 267 54.44 -15.57 -18.96
N PHE A 268 54.77 -15.10 -20.16
CA PHE A 268 55.76 -15.65 -21.07
C PHE A 268 56.61 -14.51 -21.65
N PRO A 269 57.83 -14.80 -22.17
CA PRO A 269 58.68 -13.76 -22.76
C PRO A 269 58.03 -13.19 -24.02
N VAL A 270 57.76 -11.87 -24.04
CA VAL A 270 57.14 -11.21 -25.20
C VAL A 270 58.21 -10.54 -26.03
N ARG A 271 58.41 -11.04 -27.24
CA ARG A 271 59.35 -10.43 -28.19
C ARG A 271 58.67 -9.31 -28.95
N VAL A 272 59.17 -8.09 -28.76
CA VAL A 272 58.66 -6.86 -29.38
C VAL A 272 59.63 -6.34 -30.42
N PHE A 273 59.16 -6.20 -31.66
CA PHE A 273 59.94 -5.60 -32.74
C PHE A 273 59.78 -4.08 -32.75
N LEU A 274 60.91 -3.37 -32.94
CA LEU A 274 60.93 -1.93 -32.96
C LEU A 274 61.30 -1.46 -34.37
N SER A 275 60.63 -0.44 -34.87
CA SER A 275 60.93 0.17 -36.16
C SER A 275 60.74 1.68 -36.12
N SER A 276 61.66 2.44 -36.77
CA SER A 276 61.49 3.87 -36.99
C SER A 276 60.86 4.12 -38.35
N SER A 277 59.99 5.12 -38.44
CA SER A 277 59.48 5.62 -39.73
C SER A 277 60.53 6.43 -40.53
N ASN A 278 61.59 6.88 -39.85
CA ASN A 278 62.71 7.60 -40.49
C ASN A 278 64.00 7.33 -39.72
N GLY A 279 64.80 6.39 -40.21
CA GLY A 279 66.11 6.00 -39.69
C GLY A 279 67.15 7.08 -39.73
N ASP A 280 67.02 8.04 -40.69
CA ASP A 280 67.92 9.19 -40.77
C ASP A 280 67.74 10.24 -39.64
N VAL A 281 66.71 10.07 -38.83
CA VAL A 281 66.41 10.95 -37.66
C VAL A 281 66.68 10.23 -36.37
N VAL A 282 66.13 9.04 -36.21
CA VAL A 282 66.31 8.19 -35.02
C VAL A 282 66.16 6.71 -35.40
N GLU A 283 67.04 5.87 -34.84
CA GLU A 283 67.00 4.43 -35.10
C GLU A 283 67.19 3.66 -33.80
N PRO A 284 66.44 2.58 -33.56
CA PRO A 284 66.68 1.72 -32.40
C PRO A 284 67.97 0.91 -32.58
N LEU A 285 68.83 0.93 -31.55
CA LEU A 285 70.08 0.15 -31.59
C LEU A 285 69.86 -1.37 -31.70
N SER A 286 68.68 -1.81 -31.33
CA SER A 286 68.21 -3.20 -31.48
C SER A 286 66.87 -3.25 -32.19
N SER A 287 66.75 -4.07 -33.22
CA SER A 287 65.49 -4.24 -33.95
C SER A 287 64.38 -4.95 -33.13
N TYR A 288 64.72 -5.50 -31.99
CA TYR A 288 63.73 -6.11 -31.03
C TYR A 288 64.25 -6.02 -29.63
N ILE A 289 63.27 -6.05 -28.71
CA ILE A 289 63.46 -6.22 -27.26
C ILE A 289 62.59 -7.39 -26.76
N THR A 290 62.89 -7.90 -25.57
CA THR A 290 62.06 -8.93 -24.96
C THR A 290 61.55 -8.43 -23.61
N ILE A 291 60.25 -8.37 -23.43
CA ILE A 291 59.62 -8.14 -22.12
C ILE A 291 59.68 -9.47 -21.38
N PRO A 292 60.39 -9.53 -20.21
CA PRO A 292 60.58 -10.80 -19.52
C PRO A 292 59.31 -11.21 -18.75
N VAL A 293 59.23 -12.52 -18.41
CA VAL A 293 58.21 -13.02 -17.52
C VAL A 293 58.19 -12.27 -16.18
N GLY A 294 57.01 -11.89 -15.70
CA GLY A 294 56.85 -11.12 -14.47
C GLY A 294 57.11 -9.63 -14.60
N SER A 295 57.40 -9.12 -15.82
CA SER A 295 57.54 -7.68 -16.12
C SER A 295 56.42 -7.23 -17.06
N ASP A 296 56.00 -5.99 -16.93
CA ASP A 296 55.08 -5.33 -17.86
C ASP A 296 55.81 -4.54 -18.96
N HIS A 297 57.12 -4.41 -18.88
CA HIS A 297 57.88 -3.54 -19.77
C HIS A 297 59.28 -4.06 -20.06
N ALA A 298 59.88 -3.47 -21.14
CA ALA A 298 61.30 -3.50 -21.48
C ALA A 298 61.64 -2.20 -22.22
N TRP A 299 62.92 -1.88 -22.32
CA TRP A 299 63.36 -0.66 -22.98
C TRP A 299 64.51 -0.91 -23.96
N ALA A 300 64.67 -0.03 -24.94
CA ALA A 300 65.73 -0.03 -25.93
C ALA A 300 66.38 1.34 -25.97
N GLU A 301 67.68 1.35 -26.27
CA GLU A 301 68.40 2.60 -26.61
C GLU A 301 68.11 2.95 -28.07
N LEU A 302 67.99 4.24 -28.34
CA LEU A 302 67.76 4.84 -29.62
C LEU A 302 68.96 5.75 -29.97
N GLU A 303 69.54 5.63 -31.18
CA GLU A 303 70.52 6.53 -31.68
C GLU A 303 69.86 7.65 -32.50
N VAL A 304 70.18 8.90 -32.17
CA VAL A 304 69.69 10.05 -32.92
C VAL A 304 70.75 10.36 -34.04
N THR A 305 70.35 10.14 -35.25
CA THR A 305 71.23 10.17 -36.41
C THR A 305 71.17 11.52 -37.14
N GLY A 306 70.11 12.28 -37.00
CA GLY A 306 69.93 13.54 -37.69
C GLY A 306 68.78 14.37 -37.20
N THR A 307 68.40 15.40 -37.93
CA THR A 307 67.33 16.33 -37.62
C THR A 307 66.06 16.02 -38.39
N GLY A 308 64.87 16.19 -37.76
CA GLY A 308 63.57 15.98 -38.36
C GLY A 308 62.60 15.34 -37.39
N ASN A 309 61.51 14.75 -37.93
CA ASN A 309 60.51 14.02 -37.18
C ASN A 309 60.50 12.56 -37.58
N ALA A 310 60.32 11.67 -36.67
CA ALA A 310 60.11 10.23 -36.83
C ALA A 310 59.04 9.71 -35.93
N SER A 311 58.51 8.50 -36.20
CA SER A 311 57.60 7.76 -35.28
C SER A 311 58.24 6.41 -35.02
N LEU A 312 58.43 6.07 -33.74
CA LEU A 312 58.86 4.74 -33.35
C LEU A 312 57.65 3.87 -33.13
N THR A 313 57.61 2.68 -33.75
CA THR A 313 56.55 1.71 -33.65
C THR A 313 57.04 0.44 -32.98
N ALA A 314 56.28 -0.06 -31.99
CA ALA A 314 56.49 -1.34 -31.32
C ALA A 314 55.40 -2.35 -31.76
N GLN A 315 55.81 -3.55 -32.15
CA GLN A 315 54.90 -4.62 -32.63
C GLN A 315 55.28 -5.95 -31.99
N ALA A 316 54.23 -6.68 -31.54
CA ALA A 316 54.37 -8.07 -31.10
C ALA A 316 53.13 -8.86 -31.51
N GLN A 317 53.29 -10.17 -31.69
CA GLN A 317 52.18 -11.07 -32.02
C GLN A 317 51.20 -11.15 -30.84
N GLY A 318 49.89 -10.93 -31.08
CA GLY A 318 48.85 -10.95 -30.07
C GLY A 318 48.67 -9.64 -29.30
N PHE A 319 49.31 -8.56 -29.80
CA PHE A 319 49.19 -7.21 -29.17
C PHE A 319 48.81 -6.18 -30.22
N LEU A 320 48.04 -5.20 -29.81
CA LEU A 320 47.86 -3.99 -30.60
C LEU A 320 49.20 -3.21 -30.62
N SER A 321 49.66 -2.81 -31.78
CA SER A 321 50.91 -2.05 -31.93
C SER A 321 50.83 -0.68 -31.28
N GLY A 322 51.92 -0.27 -30.62
CA GLY A 322 52.09 1.06 -30.07
C GLY A 322 53.02 1.92 -30.92
N SER A 323 52.81 3.22 -30.97
CA SER A 323 53.74 4.16 -31.60
C SER A 323 53.83 5.46 -30.81
N ALA A 324 55.01 6.10 -30.88
CA ALA A 324 55.27 7.41 -30.29
C ALA A 324 56.05 8.30 -31.29
N ALA A 325 55.73 9.59 -31.32
CA ALA A 325 56.39 10.57 -32.14
C ALA A 325 57.72 11.05 -31.52
N PHE A 326 58.74 11.20 -32.30
CA PHE A 326 60.08 11.72 -31.96
C PHE A 326 60.39 12.94 -32.79
N SER A 327 61.04 13.96 -32.17
CA SER A 327 61.43 15.17 -32.83
C SER A 327 62.91 15.49 -32.57
N SER A 328 63.69 15.69 -33.62
CA SER A 328 65.09 16.17 -33.50
C SER A 328 65.22 17.53 -34.13
N ILE A 329 65.59 18.53 -33.34
CA ILE A 329 65.62 19.94 -33.72
C ILE A 329 67.08 20.36 -33.90
N PRO A 330 67.45 21.11 -35.00
CA PRO A 330 68.83 21.49 -35.27
C PRO A 330 69.33 22.53 -34.26
N GLY A 331 70.65 22.43 -33.94
CA GLY A 331 71.40 23.42 -33.15
C GLY A 331 71.33 23.27 -31.65
N SER A 332 72.30 23.91 -30.95
CA SER A 332 72.36 23.93 -29.49
C SER A 332 71.64 25.16 -28.95
N ALA A 333 71.09 25.06 -27.73
CA ALA A 333 70.48 26.16 -27.02
C ALA A 333 70.78 26.04 -25.51
N ALA A 334 70.86 27.19 -24.81
CA ALA A 334 70.94 27.15 -23.33
C ALA A 334 69.70 26.61 -22.70
N PRO A 335 69.81 25.69 -21.76
CA PRO A 335 68.61 25.13 -21.10
C PRO A 335 67.91 26.15 -20.22
N THR A 336 66.62 26.07 -20.17
CA THR A 336 65.70 26.90 -19.35
C THR A 336 64.90 26.12 -18.33
N SER A 337 64.80 24.81 -18.54
CA SER A 337 64.06 23.89 -17.69
C SER A 337 64.79 22.56 -17.49
N ILE A 338 64.34 21.79 -16.50
CA ILE A 338 64.58 20.37 -16.40
C ILE A 338 63.27 19.68 -16.81
N GLU A 339 63.39 18.67 -17.64
CA GLU A 339 62.30 17.79 -18.01
C GLU A 339 62.55 16.41 -17.40
N LEU A 340 61.45 15.77 -16.92
CA LEU A 340 61.41 14.42 -16.36
C LEU A 340 60.58 13.52 -17.23
N TYR A 341 61.16 12.52 -17.83
CA TYR A 341 60.53 11.58 -18.72
C TYR A 341 60.41 10.21 -18.05
N GLY A 342 59.25 9.57 -18.21
CA GLY A 342 58.97 8.27 -17.65
C GLY A 342 57.55 7.83 -17.95
N PRO A 343 57.16 6.61 -17.57
CA PRO A 343 55.81 6.13 -17.76
C PRO A 343 54.79 6.81 -16.85
N SER A 344 53.60 7.07 -17.36
CA SER A 344 52.48 7.63 -16.57
C SER A 344 51.68 6.57 -15.80
N ALA A 345 51.78 5.28 -16.21
CA ALA A 345 51.15 4.15 -15.54
C ALA A 345 52.23 3.12 -15.18
N VAL A 346 52.26 2.67 -13.94
CA VAL A 346 53.26 1.74 -13.42
C VAL A 346 52.62 0.59 -12.67
N ALA A 347 53.21 -0.59 -12.72
CA ALA A 347 52.78 -1.76 -12.00
C ALA A 347 53.41 -1.82 -10.60
N LEU A 348 52.64 -2.13 -9.58
CA LEU A 348 53.13 -2.30 -8.21
C LEU A 348 54.28 -3.30 -8.16
N GLY A 349 55.38 -2.92 -7.47
CA GLY A 349 56.55 -3.76 -7.32
C GLY A 349 57.50 -3.75 -8.50
N GLN A 350 57.19 -3.07 -9.63
CA GLN A 350 58.06 -2.92 -10.78
C GLN A 350 58.93 -1.66 -10.70
N THR A 351 60.07 -1.68 -11.38
CA THR A 351 61.03 -0.58 -11.43
C THR A 351 61.24 -0.13 -12.88
N TYR A 352 61.00 1.15 -13.12
CA TYR A 352 61.01 1.76 -14.47
C TYR A 352 62.20 2.74 -14.62
N PRO A 353 62.76 2.88 -15.80
CA PRO A 353 63.72 3.91 -16.06
C PRO A 353 63.05 5.29 -16.07
N LEU A 354 63.69 6.28 -15.47
CA LEU A 354 63.40 7.70 -15.58
C LEU A 354 64.57 8.39 -16.26
N VAL A 355 64.29 9.28 -17.20
CA VAL A 355 65.30 10.10 -17.84
C VAL A 355 65.12 11.56 -17.45
N LEU A 356 66.21 12.19 -16.98
CA LEU A 356 66.27 13.62 -16.71
C LEU A 356 67.06 14.32 -17.80
N ALA A 357 66.49 15.35 -18.38
CA ALA A 357 67.18 16.13 -19.39
C ALA A 357 67.08 17.63 -19.03
N ALA A 358 68.18 18.35 -19.21
CA ALA A 358 68.12 19.79 -19.35
C ALA A 358 67.46 20.12 -20.69
N ALA A 359 66.50 21.05 -20.71
CA ALA A 359 65.72 21.33 -21.91
C ALA A 359 65.71 22.83 -22.27
N ALA A 360 65.69 23.05 -23.58
CA ALA A 360 65.53 24.40 -24.13
C ALA A 360 64.27 24.39 -25.02
N ASN A 361 63.26 25.18 -24.62
CA ASN A 361 61.90 25.15 -25.25
C ASN A 361 61.30 23.73 -25.40
N GLY A 362 61.37 22.90 -24.35
CA GLY A 362 60.83 21.53 -24.35
C GLY A 362 61.64 20.47 -25.07
N SER A 363 62.77 20.80 -25.68
CA SER A 363 63.64 19.82 -26.34
C SER A 363 64.95 19.61 -25.54
N ALA A 364 65.26 18.36 -25.25
CA ALA A 364 66.44 18.00 -24.49
C ALA A 364 67.74 18.46 -25.10
N VAL A 365 68.66 18.97 -24.28
CA VAL A 365 70.04 19.36 -24.63
C VAL A 365 71.00 18.51 -23.82
N SER A 366 72.12 18.14 -24.45
CA SER A 366 73.17 17.34 -23.80
C SER A 366 74.06 18.18 -22.89
N VAL A 367 73.57 18.53 -21.72
CA VAL A 367 74.30 19.31 -20.72
C VAL A 367 74.06 18.72 -19.37
N VAL A 368 75.14 18.56 -18.60
CA VAL A 368 75.07 17.97 -17.27
C VAL A 368 74.72 19.02 -16.21
N TYR A 369 73.59 18.87 -15.54
CA TYR A 369 73.23 19.66 -14.36
C TYR A 369 72.95 18.73 -13.19
N PRO A 370 73.39 19.02 -11.96
CA PRO A 370 72.94 18.30 -10.80
C PRO A 370 71.46 18.49 -10.60
N ALA A 371 70.75 17.45 -10.36
CA ALA A 371 69.30 17.48 -10.18
C ALA A 371 68.86 16.66 -8.98
N VAL A 372 67.76 17.08 -8.38
CA VAL A 372 67.08 16.37 -7.29
C VAL A 372 65.71 15.96 -7.78
N VAL A 373 65.37 14.68 -7.64
CA VAL A 373 64.05 14.17 -7.97
C VAL A 373 63.34 13.83 -6.65
N THR A 374 62.16 14.37 -6.44
CA THR A 374 61.35 14.12 -5.25
C THR A 374 59.96 13.64 -5.67
N SER A 375 59.26 12.90 -4.79
CA SER A 375 57.88 12.49 -4.93
C SER A 375 57.02 13.15 -3.87
N ASP A 376 55.85 13.65 -4.23
CA ASP A 376 54.86 14.14 -3.28
C ASP A 376 54.21 12.98 -2.47
N ASN A 377 54.32 11.73 -2.99
CA ASN A 377 53.86 10.53 -2.32
C ASN A 377 54.84 9.35 -2.55
N PRO A 378 55.92 9.29 -1.75
CA PRO A 378 56.95 8.25 -1.92
C PRO A 378 56.43 6.82 -1.63
N GLY A 379 55.37 6.72 -0.80
CA GLY A 379 54.71 5.43 -0.55
C GLY A 379 53.96 4.87 -1.76
N VAL A 380 53.76 5.65 -2.81
CA VAL A 380 53.18 5.20 -4.11
C VAL A 380 54.25 5.03 -5.16
N ALA A 381 55.10 6.03 -5.31
CA ALA A 381 56.16 6.05 -6.34
C ALA A 381 57.43 6.70 -5.78
N SER A 382 58.49 5.92 -5.70
CA SER A 382 59.79 6.33 -5.10
C SER A 382 60.90 6.41 -6.17
N PRO A 383 61.45 7.60 -6.45
CA PRO A 383 62.58 7.74 -7.35
C PRO A 383 63.89 7.39 -6.65
N MET A 384 64.76 6.62 -7.29
CA MET A 384 66.08 6.29 -6.79
C MET A 384 67.12 6.33 -7.92
N PRO A 385 68.28 7.02 -7.77
CA PRO A 385 68.64 7.88 -6.62
C PRO A 385 67.89 9.24 -6.63
N VAL A 386 67.70 9.82 -5.44
CA VAL A 386 67.06 11.14 -5.29
C VAL A 386 67.95 12.26 -5.84
N ASN A 387 69.26 12.13 -5.68
CA ASN A 387 70.26 13.05 -6.23
C ASN A 387 70.93 12.41 -7.43
N THR A 388 70.77 13.05 -8.55
CA THR A 388 71.27 12.58 -9.85
C THR A 388 71.75 13.73 -10.69
N SER A 389 72.01 13.51 -11.96
CA SER A 389 72.38 14.59 -12.93
C SER A 389 71.55 14.45 -14.22
N THR A 390 71.41 15.51 -14.99
CA THR A 390 70.80 15.46 -16.29
C THR A 390 71.70 14.65 -17.25
N TYR A 391 71.06 14.09 -18.28
CA TYR A 391 71.74 13.27 -19.23
C TYR A 391 72.78 14.05 -20.12
N SER A 392 73.84 13.39 -20.59
CA SER A 392 74.76 13.94 -21.53
C SER A 392 75.01 12.96 -22.67
N SER A 393 75.58 13.43 -23.81
CA SER A 393 75.90 12.56 -24.94
C SER A 393 76.79 11.37 -24.51
N GLY A 394 76.37 10.16 -24.85
CA GLY A 394 77.08 8.91 -24.61
C GLY A 394 76.77 8.21 -23.26
N ALA A 395 75.92 8.76 -22.42
CA ALA A 395 75.39 8.06 -21.20
C ALA A 395 74.03 8.63 -20.77
N ALA A 396 73.00 7.86 -20.94
CA ALA A 396 71.69 8.23 -20.41
C ALA A 396 71.75 8.29 -18.88
N SER A 397 71.51 9.47 -18.28
CA SER A 397 71.37 9.57 -16.81
C SER A 397 70.00 9.04 -16.43
N THR A 398 69.97 7.79 -16.09
CA THR A 398 68.74 7.13 -15.68
C THR A 398 68.63 7.12 -14.15
N ALA A 399 67.58 7.69 -13.64
CA ALA A 399 67.06 7.35 -12.30
C ALA A 399 66.06 6.19 -12.46
N ASN A 400 65.86 5.47 -11.40
CA ASN A 400 64.82 4.40 -11.38
C ASN A 400 63.64 4.85 -10.59
N LEU A 401 62.45 4.52 -11.06
CA LEU A 401 61.20 4.74 -10.36
C LEU A 401 60.67 3.37 -9.90
N THR A 402 60.51 3.20 -8.58
CA THR A 402 59.88 1.98 -8.03
C THR A 402 58.46 2.30 -7.61
N ALA A 403 57.51 1.47 -8.01
CA ALA A 403 56.13 1.55 -7.59
C ALA A 403 55.95 0.79 -6.25
N GLU A 404 55.80 1.52 -5.13
CA GLU A 404 55.76 0.99 -3.76
C GLU A 404 54.35 0.71 -3.30
N GLY A 405 53.33 1.42 -3.80
CA GLY A 405 51.90 1.30 -3.40
C GLY A 405 50.96 1.77 -4.48
N ILE A 406 49.67 1.39 -4.35
CA ILE A 406 48.63 1.78 -5.31
C ILE A 406 48.23 3.24 -5.08
N GLY A 407 48.03 4.00 -6.12
CA GLY A 407 47.61 5.40 -6.06
C GLY A 407 48.28 6.28 -7.12
N SER A 408 48.32 7.57 -6.87
CA SER A 408 48.99 8.54 -7.75
C SER A 408 50.03 9.36 -6.99
N ALA A 409 51.12 9.66 -7.64
CA ALA A 409 52.19 10.52 -7.17
C ALA A 409 52.63 11.49 -8.26
N THR A 410 53.09 12.66 -7.88
CA THR A 410 53.76 13.61 -8.76
C THR A 410 55.26 13.67 -8.42
N LEU A 411 56.07 13.28 -9.41
CA LEU A 411 57.52 13.43 -9.32
C LEU A 411 57.92 14.85 -9.73
N THR A 412 58.80 15.46 -9.00
CA THR A 412 59.37 16.80 -9.29
C THR A 412 60.86 16.71 -9.42
N ALA A 413 61.36 17.08 -10.60
CA ALA A 413 62.78 17.24 -10.85
C ALA A 413 63.16 18.72 -10.73
N SER A 414 64.18 19.05 -9.91
CA SER A 414 64.63 20.40 -9.69
C SER A 414 66.16 20.55 -9.80
N SER A 415 66.60 21.64 -10.35
CA SER A 415 68.03 22.03 -10.42
C SER A 415 68.22 23.54 -10.26
N GLN A 416 69.37 23.98 -9.77
CA GLN A 416 69.59 25.35 -9.58
C GLN A 416 69.65 26.15 -10.89
N GLY A 417 68.84 27.20 -10.98
CA GLY A 417 68.78 28.09 -12.14
C GLY A 417 67.97 27.59 -13.33
N LEU A 418 67.27 26.45 -13.22
CA LEU A 418 66.36 25.91 -14.24
C LEU A 418 64.93 25.79 -13.67
N ALA A 419 63.92 25.95 -14.51
CA ALA A 419 62.55 25.68 -14.14
C ALA A 419 62.35 24.18 -13.86
N PRO A 420 61.60 23.81 -12.80
CA PRO A 420 61.39 22.40 -12.44
C PRO A 420 60.51 21.65 -13.46
N GLY A 421 60.76 20.35 -13.63
CA GLY A 421 59.98 19.44 -14.40
C GLY A 421 59.09 18.54 -13.53
N TYR A 422 57.93 18.13 -14.07
CA TYR A 422 56.95 17.34 -13.34
C TYR A 422 56.53 16.11 -14.15
N LEU A 423 56.37 14.99 -13.47
CA LEU A 423 55.81 13.75 -14.04
C LEU A 423 54.76 13.19 -13.08
N ARG A 424 53.53 13.08 -13.56
CA ARG A 424 52.45 12.40 -12.78
C ARG A 424 52.46 10.93 -13.13
N VAL A 425 52.49 10.10 -12.08
CA VAL A 425 52.53 8.65 -12.18
C VAL A 425 51.36 8.07 -11.39
N SER A 426 50.69 7.08 -11.99
CA SER A 426 49.65 6.29 -11.32
C SER A 426 50.10 4.83 -11.24
N ALA A 427 50.14 4.32 -10.00
CA ALA A 427 50.55 2.95 -9.71
C ALA A 427 49.30 2.06 -9.54
N TYR A 428 49.33 0.95 -10.20
CA TYR A 428 48.24 -0.03 -10.24
C TYR A 428 48.74 -1.40 -9.78
N GLU A 429 47.83 -2.19 -9.21
CA GLU A 429 48.05 -3.61 -9.08
C GLU A 429 48.13 -4.23 -10.47
N PRO A 430 49.22 -4.94 -10.82
CA PRO A 430 49.40 -5.46 -12.18
C PRO A 430 48.45 -6.66 -12.41
N GLY A 431 47.75 -6.64 -13.54
CA GLY A 431 47.17 -7.83 -14.13
C GLY A 431 48.22 -8.72 -14.76
N THR A 432 47.96 -10.04 -14.95
CA THR A 432 48.84 -10.96 -15.69
C THR A 432 48.30 -11.22 -17.10
N TYR A 433 49.08 -11.03 -18.15
CA TYR A 433 48.67 -11.29 -19.52
C TYR A 433 48.87 -12.80 -19.86
N MET A 434 47.76 -13.50 -20.06
CA MET A 434 47.73 -14.94 -20.35
C MET A 434 47.31 -15.24 -21.82
N GLY A 435 47.61 -14.37 -22.74
CA GLY A 435 47.42 -14.63 -24.16
C GLY A 435 45.97 -14.54 -24.69
N GLY A 436 45.04 -13.92 -24.01
CA GLY A 436 43.64 -13.83 -24.44
C GLY A 436 42.86 -15.15 -24.37
N ILE A 437 43.36 -16.12 -23.62
CA ILE A 437 42.76 -17.45 -23.45
C ILE A 437 41.54 -17.33 -22.52
N PRO A 438 40.42 -18.04 -22.83
CA PRO A 438 39.31 -18.18 -21.91
C PRO A 438 39.75 -18.74 -20.55
N ALA A 439 39.43 -18.06 -19.45
CA ALA A 439 39.84 -18.44 -18.14
C ALA A 439 38.65 -18.60 -17.18
N ARG A 440 37.55 -17.92 -17.44
CA ARG A 440 36.33 -17.99 -16.62
C ARG A 440 35.07 -17.78 -17.43
N LEU A 441 33.94 -18.20 -16.88
CA LEU A 441 32.62 -17.92 -17.39
C LEU A 441 32.02 -16.67 -16.73
N ALA A 442 31.04 -16.06 -17.37
CA ALA A 442 30.09 -15.13 -16.78
C ALA A 442 28.67 -15.48 -17.24
N LEU A 443 27.69 -15.23 -16.40
CA LEU A 443 26.27 -15.37 -16.69
C LEU A 443 25.59 -14.00 -16.61
N TYR A 444 24.75 -13.69 -17.58
CA TYR A 444 23.97 -12.47 -17.66
C TYR A 444 22.52 -12.81 -17.93
N GLY A 445 21.61 -12.00 -17.39
CA GLY A 445 20.18 -12.14 -17.59
C GLY A 445 19.39 -11.52 -16.46
N PRO A 446 18.06 -11.57 -16.52
CA PRO A 446 17.22 -10.93 -15.52
C PRO A 446 17.46 -11.50 -14.14
N GLY A 447 17.76 -10.63 -13.16
CA GLY A 447 17.92 -11.02 -11.76
C GLY A 447 16.60 -11.33 -11.07
N ARG A 448 15.47 -10.90 -11.67
CA ARG A 448 14.12 -11.16 -11.18
C ARG A 448 13.22 -11.63 -12.29
N LEU A 449 12.44 -12.67 -12.05
CA LEU A 449 11.49 -13.25 -13.00
C LEU A 449 10.11 -13.42 -12.37
N ILE A 450 9.08 -13.37 -13.21
CA ILE A 450 7.76 -13.87 -12.81
C ILE A 450 7.73 -15.37 -13.06
N SER A 451 7.34 -16.15 -12.04
CA SER A 451 7.20 -17.60 -12.13
C SER A 451 6.39 -18.03 -13.36
N GLY A 452 6.90 -19.01 -14.10
CA GLY A 452 6.30 -19.49 -15.34
C GLY A 452 6.63 -18.67 -16.59
N THR A 453 7.40 -17.57 -16.47
CA THR A 453 7.87 -16.81 -17.64
C THR A 453 9.18 -17.38 -18.18
N GLY A 454 9.27 -17.58 -19.49
CA GLY A 454 10.52 -17.90 -20.17
C GLY A 454 11.36 -16.64 -20.35
N ALA A 455 12.63 -16.71 -19.99
CA ALA A 455 13.59 -15.61 -20.12
C ALA A 455 14.86 -16.05 -20.82
N GLU A 456 15.44 -15.15 -21.60
CA GLU A 456 16.72 -15.35 -22.26
C GLU A 456 17.86 -14.95 -21.32
N PHE A 457 18.87 -15.81 -21.24
CA PHE A 457 20.11 -15.61 -20.53
C PHE A 457 21.27 -15.72 -21.49
N CYS A 458 22.42 -15.23 -21.08
CA CYS A 458 23.66 -15.30 -21.86
C CYS A 458 24.77 -15.85 -20.98
N VAL A 459 25.53 -16.81 -21.51
CA VAL A 459 26.80 -17.25 -20.96
C VAL A 459 27.93 -16.74 -21.81
N GLN A 460 28.98 -16.22 -21.17
CA GLN A 460 30.13 -15.63 -21.87
C GLN A 460 31.45 -16.15 -21.31
N LEU A 461 32.37 -16.45 -22.22
CA LEU A 461 33.78 -16.73 -21.93
C LEU A 461 34.53 -15.42 -21.70
N LEU A 462 35.26 -15.35 -20.62
CA LEU A 462 36.09 -14.22 -20.29
C LEU A 462 37.54 -14.64 -20.08
N THR A 463 38.44 -13.73 -20.36
CA THR A 463 39.86 -13.85 -19.96
C THR A 463 39.95 -13.77 -18.41
N SER A 464 41.14 -14.06 -17.87
CA SER A 464 41.44 -13.85 -16.44
C SER A 464 41.15 -12.42 -15.93
N TYR A 465 41.20 -11.45 -16.83
CA TYR A 465 40.93 -10.00 -16.56
C TYR A 465 39.47 -9.60 -16.66
N GLY A 466 38.60 -10.53 -17.12
CA GLY A 466 37.20 -10.24 -17.31
C GLY A 466 36.82 -9.62 -18.64
N TYR A 467 37.66 -9.69 -19.63
CA TYR A 467 37.36 -9.29 -21.01
C TYR A 467 36.81 -10.47 -21.83
N PRO A 468 35.90 -10.23 -22.77
CA PRO A 468 35.42 -11.28 -23.66
C PRO A 468 36.59 -12.01 -24.35
N ALA A 469 36.54 -13.33 -24.28
CA ALA A 469 37.51 -14.22 -24.88
C ALA A 469 36.84 -15.11 -25.94
N PRO A 470 37.29 -15.07 -27.22
CA PRO A 470 36.71 -15.93 -28.23
C PRO A 470 37.02 -17.40 -27.91
N ALA A 471 36.04 -18.27 -28.05
CA ALA A 471 36.20 -19.72 -27.90
C ALA A 471 37.20 -20.25 -28.98
N PRO A 472 38.27 -20.93 -28.60
CA PRO A 472 39.22 -21.48 -29.56
C PRO A 472 38.65 -22.63 -30.39
N SER A 473 37.68 -23.34 -29.86
CA SER A 473 36.84 -24.40 -30.45
C SER A 473 35.44 -24.29 -29.86
N PRO A 474 34.44 -24.95 -30.47
CA PRO A 474 33.13 -25.03 -29.84
C PRO A 474 33.28 -25.47 -28.39
N THR A 475 32.68 -24.75 -27.45
CA THR A 475 32.80 -24.95 -26.00
C THR A 475 31.44 -25.26 -25.39
N ASP A 476 31.30 -26.49 -24.94
CA ASP A 476 30.07 -26.93 -24.26
C ASP A 476 30.05 -26.42 -22.80
N VAL A 477 29.01 -25.72 -22.44
CA VAL A 477 28.79 -25.17 -21.09
C VAL A 477 27.58 -25.86 -20.49
N LEU A 478 27.78 -26.53 -19.36
CA LEU A 478 26.71 -27.13 -18.57
C LEU A 478 26.12 -26.06 -17.62
N VAL A 479 24.82 -25.79 -17.75
CA VAL A 479 24.07 -24.90 -16.86
C VAL A 479 23.21 -25.72 -15.91
N GLN A 480 23.37 -25.50 -14.62
CA GLN A 480 22.67 -26.20 -13.54
C GLN A 480 21.99 -25.21 -12.61
N PHE A 481 20.92 -25.67 -11.91
CA PHE A 481 20.08 -24.83 -11.06
C PHE A 481 20.04 -25.38 -9.65
N TYR A 482 20.26 -24.53 -8.66
CA TYR A 482 20.27 -24.87 -7.25
C TYR A 482 19.29 -23.98 -6.49
N PRO A 483 18.35 -24.57 -5.71
CA PRO A 483 17.37 -23.78 -4.96
C PRO A 483 18.00 -23.20 -3.70
N ALA A 484 17.69 -21.94 -3.39
CA ALA A 484 17.96 -21.38 -2.07
C ALA A 484 16.91 -21.86 -1.05
N PRO A 485 17.19 -21.73 0.26
CA PRO A 485 16.19 -22.00 1.30
C PRO A 485 14.92 -21.17 1.09
N GLY A 486 13.77 -21.85 0.96
CA GLY A 486 12.48 -21.20 0.72
C GLY A 486 11.99 -21.25 -0.72
N TYR A 487 12.77 -21.77 -1.66
CA TYR A 487 12.30 -22.03 -3.01
C TYR A 487 11.20 -23.11 -3.01
N VAL A 488 10.11 -22.83 -3.72
CA VAL A 488 8.94 -23.71 -3.84
C VAL A 488 8.62 -23.95 -5.30
N GLY A 489 8.61 -25.20 -5.73
CA GLY A 489 8.28 -25.60 -7.09
C GLY A 489 9.35 -26.46 -7.74
N GLU A 490 9.18 -26.73 -9.04
CA GLU A 490 10.09 -27.54 -9.84
C GLU A 490 11.23 -26.67 -10.39
N LEU A 491 12.47 -27.17 -10.27
CA LEU A 491 13.63 -26.52 -10.84
C LEU A 491 13.70 -26.77 -12.34
N PRO A 492 14.25 -25.83 -13.14
CA PRO A 492 14.58 -26.10 -14.52
C PRO A 492 15.55 -27.27 -14.63
N PRO A 493 15.42 -28.15 -15.64
CA PRO A 493 16.38 -29.21 -15.86
C PRO A 493 17.77 -28.66 -16.24
N PRO A 494 18.86 -29.35 -15.90
CA PRO A 494 20.18 -29.02 -16.41
C PRO A 494 20.18 -28.99 -17.95
N MET A 495 20.95 -28.07 -18.53
CA MET A 495 21.03 -27.88 -19.97
C MET A 495 22.46 -27.66 -20.44
N GLU A 496 22.76 -28.08 -21.65
CA GLU A 496 24.03 -27.80 -22.32
C GLU A 496 23.84 -26.64 -23.31
N VAL A 497 24.79 -25.71 -23.30
CA VAL A 497 24.83 -24.52 -24.16
C VAL A 497 26.18 -24.49 -24.84
N GLU A 498 26.21 -24.53 -26.19
CA GLU A 498 27.43 -24.45 -26.96
C GLU A 498 27.78 -22.98 -27.27
N ILE A 499 29.00 -22.55 -26.90
CA ILE A 499 29.58 -21.30 -27.36
C ILE A 499 30.35 -21.61 -28.64
N PRO A 500 29.96 -21.08 -29.81
CA PRO A 500 30.61 -21.39 -31.09
C PRO A 500 32.09 -20.95 -31.15
N ALA A 501 32.90 -21.66 -31.91
CA ALA A 501 34.28 -21.24 -32.13
C ALA A 501 34.37 -19.81 -32.71
N GLY A 502 35.23 -18.98 -32.13
CA GLY A 502 35.39 -17.59 -32.46
C GLY A 502 34.37 -16.61 -31.85
N SER A 503 33.31 -17.12 -31.22
CA SER A 503 32.38 -16.32 -30.41
C SER A 503 32.81 -16.31 -28.93
N SER A 504 32.54 -15.22 -28.24
CA SER A 504 32.75 -15.18 -26.79
C SER A 504 31.52 -15.60 -25.99
N ALA A 505 30.35 -15.63 -26.58
CA ALA A 505 29.09 -15.80 -25.85
C ALA A 505 28.07 -16.67 -26.59
N ALA A 506 27.13 -17.22 -25.84
CA ALA A 506 25.95 -17.89 -26.36
C ALA A 506 24.70 -17.54 -25.49
N GLN A 507 23.56 -17.42 -26.16
CA GLN A 507 22.26 -17.15 -25.56
C GLN A 507 21.48 -18.45 -25.38
N PHE A 508 20.68 -18.52 -24.31
CA PHE A 508 19.83 -19.66 -24.02
C PHE A 508 18.58 -19.24 -23.27
N ASN A 509 17.51 -20.02 -23.37
CA ASN A 509 16.23 -19.71 -22.74
C ASN A 509 15.98 -20.62 -21.53
N VAL A 510 15.51 -20.04 -20.44
CA VAL A 510 15.13 -20.77 -19.22
C VAL A 510 13.73 -20.34 -18.81
N THR A 511 12.89 -21.33 -18.41
CA THR A 511 11.60 -21.07 -17.78
C THR A 511 11.66 -21.56 -16.34
N VAL A 512 11.47 -20.67 -15.37
CA VAL A 512 11.45 -20.99 -13.94
C VAL A 512 10.01 -21.12 -13.50
N ALA A 513 9.55 -22.34 -13.23
CA ALA A 513 8.16 -22.62 -12.83
C ALA A 513 7.90 -22.47 -11.33
N GLY A 514 8.94 -22.53 -10.49
CA GLY A 514 8.86 -22.33 -9.05
C GLY A 514 8.93 -20.84 -8.65
N SER A 515 8.82 -20.59 -7.36
CA SER A 515 8.97 -19.26 -6.75
C SER A 515 9.97 -19.29 -5.59
N GLY A 516 10.70 -18.19 -5.43
CA GLY A 516 11.80 -18.03 -4.48
C GLY A 516 13.12 -17.83 -5.19
N GLU A 517 14.20 -17.78 -4.42
CA GLU A 517 15.54 -17.55 -4.94
C GLU A 517 16.18 -18.86 -5.41
N LEU A 518 16.84 -18.83 -6.54
CA LEU A 518 17.63 -19.93 -7.08
C LEU A 518 18.97 -19.41 -7.63
N THR A 519 19.98 -20.25 -7.57
CA THR A 519 21.29 -19.97 -8.14
C THR A 519 21.48 -20.79 -9.42
N MET A 520 21.74 -20.10 -10.54
CA MET A 520 22.15 -20.68 -11.80
C MET A 520 23.68 -20.77 -11.83
N VAL A 521 24.22 -21.93 -12.15
CA VAL A 521 25.67 -22.17 -12.22
C VAL A 521 26.02 -22.67 -13.60
N ALA A 522 26.92 -21.97 -14.29
CA ALA A 522 27.50 -22.39 -15.57
C ALA A 522 28.91 -22.93 -15.35
N SER A 523 29.24 -24.08 -15.95
CA SER A 523 30.54 -24.72 -15.86
C SER A 523 30.98 -25.30 -17.20
N ALA A 524 32.27 -25.21 -17.51
CA ALA A 524 32.87 -25.80 -18.71
C ALA A 524 34.28 -26.30 -18.38
N GLU A 525 34.83 -27.21 -19.20
CA GLU A 525 36.16 -27.78 -19.00
C GLU A 525 37.24 -26.70 -19.14
N GLY A 526 38.16 -26.65 -18.19
CA GLY A 526 39.35 -25.79 -18.22
C GLY A 526 39.10 -24.30 -17.88
N VAL A 527 37.85 -23.90 -17.53
CA VAL A 527 37.52 -22.52 -17.17
C VAL A 527 36.82 -22.46 -15.81
N SER A 528 37.00 -21.37 -15.07
CA SER A 528 36.33 -21.15 -13.81
C SER A 528 34.82 -20.97 -14.01
N PRO A 529 33.97 -21.62 -13.18
CA PRO A 529 32.52 -21.52 -13.31
C PRO A 529 32.00 -20.14 -12.94
N ALA A 530 30.77 -19.82 -13.43
CA ALA A 530 30.03 -18.63 -13.08
C ALA A 530 28.74 -18.97 -12.32
N SER A 531 28.29 -18.07 -11.48
CA SER A 531 26.98 -18.17 -10.83
C SER A 531 26.19 -16.87 -11.01
N LEU A 532 24.85 -17.01 -11.10
CA LEU A 532 23.89 -15.91 -11.16
C LEU A 532 22.73 -16.25 -10.20
N GLU A 533 22.44 -15.35 -9.29
CA GLU A 533 21.27 -15.44 -8.42
C GLU A 533 20.05 -14.87 -9.14
N VAL A 534 18.97 -15.63 -9.17
CA VAL A 534 17.70 -15.26 -9.81
C VAL A 534 16.57 -15.43 -8.82
N GLU A 535 15.81 -14.38 -8.60
CA GLU A 535 14.60 -14.39 -7.79
C GLU A 535 13.37 -14.61 -8.66
N SER A 536 12.66 -15.72 -8.47
CA SER A 536 11.40 -16.02 -9.16
C SER A 536 10.21 -15.62 -8.29
N LEU A 537 9.44 -14.65 -8.76
CA LEU A 537 8.33 -14.05 -8.04
C LEU A 537 7.02 -14.73 -8.42
N SER A 538 6.24 -15.17 -7.42
CA SER A 538 4.86 -15.65 -7.61
C SER A 538 3.81 -14.54 -7.58
N GLY A 539 4.19 -13.34 -7.21
CA GLY A 539 3.35 -12.15 -7.09
C GLY A 539 4.16 -10.87 -7.23
N PRO A 540 3.51 -9.68 -7.33
CA PRO A 540 4.16 -8.41 -7.60
C PRO A 540 5.08 -7.91 -6.48
N SER A 541 4.97 -8.47 -5.28
CA SER A 541 5.83 -8.16 -4.15
C SER A 541 6.59 -9.41 -3.70
N PRO A 542 7.89 -9.30 -3.41
CA PRO A 542 8.64 -10.40 -2.78
C PRO A 542 8.17 -10.68 -1.34
N VAL A 543 7.39 -9.76 -0.75
CA VAL A 543 6.82 -9.89 0.60
C VAL A 543 5.34 -10.24 0.49
N GLN A 544 4.83 -11.06 1.42
CA GLN A 544 3.42 -11.44 1.45
C GLN A 544 2.53 -10.20 1.56
N PRO A 545 1.55 -10.02 0.65
CA PRO A 545 0.64 -8.89 0.67
C PRO A 545 -0.33 -8.97 1.86
N TYR A 546 -0.78 -7.81 2.33
CA TYR A 546 -1.86 -7.66 3.31
C TYR A 546 -3.12 -7.21 2.60
N LEU A 547 -4.24 -7.87 2.89
CA LEU A 547 -5.55 -7.39 2.45
C LEU A 547 -6.02 -6.31 3.42
N VAL A 548 -6.44 -5.16 2.88
CA VAL A 548 -6.96 -4.03 3.66
C VAL A 548 -8.39 -3.75 3.26
N ALA A 549 -9.22 -3.43 4.26
CA ALA A 549 -10.63 -3.07 4.09
C ALA A 549 -10.89 -1.68 4.70
N SER A 550 -11.40 -0.76 3.89
CA SER A 550 -11.73 0.62 4.29
C SER A 550 -13.19 0.91 3.96
N VAL A 551 -13.93 1.45 4.93
CA VAL A 551 -15.34 1.84 4.76
C VAL A 551 -15.47 3.35 4.65
N VAL A 552 -16.20 3.81 3.66
CA VAL A 552 -16.39 5.25 3.40
C VAL A 552 -17.89 5.61 3.39
N PRO A 553 -18.28 6.53 4.25
CA PRO A 553 -17.53 7.19 5.30
C PRO A 553 -17.24 6.24 6.47
N PRO A 554 -16.22 6.52 7.31
CA PRO A 554 -15.84 5.63 8.42
C PRO A 554 -16.91 5.58 9.55
N GLU A 555 -17.76 6.61 9.62
CA GLU A 555 -18.88 6.74 10.57
C GLU A 555 -20.16 7.08 9.80
N PRO A 556 -20.75 6.13 9.04
CA PRO A 556 -21.95 6.41 8.28
C PRO A 556 -23.17 6.60 9.19
N MET A 557 -24.12 7.41 8.77
CA MET A 557 -25.41 7.50 9.44
C MET A 557 -26.25 6.25 9.18
N ALA A 558 -27.07 5.87 10.15
CA ALA A 558 -28.07 4.82 9.95
C ALA A 558 -29.00 5.12 8.78
N GLY A 559 -29.32 4.11 7.99
CA GLY A 559 -30.06 4.26 6.74
C GLY A 559 -29.20 4.61 5.52
N ALA A 560 -27.94 5.01 5.68
CA ALA A 560 -27.01 5.25 4.59
C ALA A 560 -26.45 3.92 4.04
N GLN A 561 -25.98 3.97 2.80
CA GLN A 561 -25.27 2.88 2.13
C GLN A 561 -23.79 3.27 1.98
N PRO A 562 -22.91 2.90 2.90
CA PRO A 562 -21.49 3.18 2.77
C PRO A 562 -20.85 2.30 1.70
N ILE A 563 -19.64 2.65 1.32
CA ILE A 563 -18.87 1.93 0.30
C ILE A 563 -17.69 1.28 0.99
N LEU A 564 -17.53 -0.02 0.77
CA LEU A 564 -16.36 -0.79 1.19
C LEU A 564 -15.33 -0.75 0.06
N TYR A 565 -14.10 -0.39 0.40
CA TYR A 565 -12.92 -0.51 -0.45
C TYR A 565 -12.05 -1.65 0.06
N LEU A 566 -11.56 -2.46 -0.87
CA LEU A 566 -10.68 -3.60 -0.63
C LEU A 566 -9.46 -3.44 -1.52
N TYR A 567 -8.27 -3.49 -0.95
CA TYR A 567 -7.01 -3.34 -1.66
C TYR A 567 -5.90 -4.11 -0.96
N LEU A 568 -4.77 -4.25 -1.64
CA LEU A 568 -3.59 -4.94 -1.12
C LEU A 568 -2.50 -3.92 -0.81
N GLU A 569 -1.80 -4.14 0.30
CA GLU A 569 -0.62 -3.37 0.70
C GLU A 569 0.54 -4.31 1.02
N ASP A 570 1.75 -3.80 0.89
CA ASP A 570 2.93 -4.47 1.40
C ASP A 570 3.21 -4.11 2.88
N ALA A 571 4.30 -4.61 3.43
CA ALA A 571 4.68 -4.34 4.83
C ALA A 571 5.10 -2.87 5.08
N ALA A 572 5.34 -2.10 4.02
CA ALA A 572 5.66 -0.66 4.09
C ALA A 572 4.41 0.22 3.99
N GLY A 573 3.24 -0.37 3.65
CA GLY A 573 1.99 0.34 3.40
C GLY A 573 1.85 0.82 1.95
N ASP A 574 2.70 0.36 1.04
CA ASP A 574 2.58 0.70 -0.37
C ASP A 574 1.50 -0.17 -1.04
N ILE A 575 0.63 0.45 -1.85
CA ILE A 575 -0.44 -0.26 -2.55
C ILE A 575 0.16 -1.25 -3.56
N ILE A 576 -0.34 -2.48 -3.55
CA ILE A 576 0.04 -3.53 -4.49
C ILE A 576 -1.00 -3.61 -5.62
N SER A 577 -0.50 -3.59 -6.85
CA SER A 577 -1.28 -3.89 -8.06
C SER A 577 -1.10 -5.38 -8.42
N PRO A 578 -2.09 -6.26 -8.23
CA PRO A 578 -1.92 -7.68 -8.47
C PRO A 578 -1.79 -7.99 -9.97
N TRP A 579 -0.96 -8.99 -10.33
CA TRP A 579 -0.80 -9.44 -11.72
C TRP A 579 -1.97 -10.30 -12.21
N THR A 580 -2.65 -10.96 -11.29
CA THR A 580 -3.85 -11.77 -11.54
C THR A 580 -5.02 -11.23 -10.73
N PRO A 581 -6.27 -11.39 -11.17
CA PRO A 581 -7.42 -10.93 -10.40
C PRO A 581 -7.49 -11.60 -9.04
N VAL A 582 -7.70 -10.81 -7.98
CA VAL A 582 -7.83 -11.29 -6.59
C VAL A 582 -9.31 -11.24 -6.19
N ASN A 583 -9.92 -12.40 -6.00
CA ASN A 583 -11.30 -12.52 -5.55
C ASN A 583 -11.35 -12.45 -4.02
N VAL A 584 -12.09 -11.50 -3.48
CA VAL A 584 -12.25 -11.28 -2.06
C VAL A 584 -13.68 -11.59 -1.66
N SER A 585 -13.85 -12.49 -0.71
CA SER A 585 -15.15 -12.78 -0.07
C SER A 585 -15.32 -11.88 1.14
N VAL A 586 -16.47 -11.26 1.28
CA VAL A 586 -16.81 -10.36 2.39
C VAL A 586 -18.01 -10.94 3.14
N ILE A 587 -17.88 -11.08 4.43
CA ILE A 587 -18.92 -11.57 5.33
C ILE A 587 -19.20 -10.49 6.37
N GLY A 588 -20.47 -10.26 6.67
CA GLY A 588 -20.93 -9.31 7.67
C GLY A 588 -22.06 -9.86 8.53
N PRO A 589 -22.62 -9.03 9.40
CA PRO A 589 -23.77 -9.40 10.22
C PRO A 589 -25.00 -9.78 9.39
N ASP A 590 -25.98 -10.42 10.05
CA ASP A 590 -27.29 -10.78 9.49
C ASP A 590 -27.22 -11.63 8.19
N GLY A 591 -26.14 -12.43 8.05
CA GLY A 591 -25.95 -13.27 6.88
C GLY A 591 -25.48 -12.51 5.64
N PHE A 592 -25.04 -11.26 5.76
CA PHE A 592 -24.47 -10.53 4.65
C PHE A 592 -23.25 -11.28 4.11
N SER A 593 -23.27 -11.61 2.85
CA SER A 593 -22.17 -12.23 2.12
C SER A 593 -22.11 -11.67 0.72
N ALA A 594 -20.92 -11.26 0.29
CA ALA A 594 -20.69 -10.71 -1.04
C ALA A 594 -19.27 -11.03 -1.51
N THR A 595 -19.02 -10.90 -2.81
CA THR A 595 -17.69 -11.05 -3.40
C THR A 595 -17.33 -9.81 -4.18
N ALA A 596 -16.06 -9.41 -4.12
CA ALA A 596 -15.50 -8.35 -4.92
C ALA A 596 -14.19 -8.84 -5.55
N THR A 597 -13.82 -8.31 -6.71
CA THR A 597 -12.60 -8.70 -7.41
C THR A 597 -11.71 -7.47 -7.58
N ILE A 598 -10.49 -7.52 -7.04
CA ILE A 598 -9.44 -6.57 -7.37
C ILE A 598 -8.90 -7.01 -8.73
N PRO A 599 -9.06 -6.20 -9.79
CA PRO A 599 -8.66 -6.62 -11.13
C PRO A 599 -7.14 -6.69 -11.27
N ALA A 600 -6.66 -7.54 -12.18
CA ALA A 600 -5.25 -7.53 -12.57
C ALA A 600 -4.85 -6.14 -13.09
N GLY A 601 -3.71 -5.61 -12.61
CA GLY A 601 -3.26 -4.26 -12.93
C GLY A 601 -4.09 -3.14 -12.30
N GLY A 602 -5.06 -3.46 -11.46
CA GLY A 602 -5.84 -2.49 -10.68
C GLY A 602 -5.33 -2.35 -9.25
N PHE A 603 -5.81 -1.35 -8.52
CA PHE A 603 -5.36 -1.09 -7.16
C PHE A 603 -6.38 -1.46 -6.09
N TYR A 604 -7.67 -1.52 -6.44
CA TYR A 604 -8.73 -1.78 -5.48
C TYR A 604 -9.97 -2.41 -6.13
N ALA A 605 -10.78 -3.02 -5.29
CA ALA A 605 -12.18 -3.30 -5.56
C ALA A 605 -13.05 -2.45 -4.66
N SER A 606 -14.24 -2.07 -5.10
CA SER A 606 -15.20 -1.37 -4.26
C SER A 606 -16.60 -1.95 -4.41
N MET A 607 -17.35 -1.94 -3.32
CA MET A 607 -18.74 -2.39 -3.30
C MET A 607 -19.59 -1.53 -2.37
N ARG A 608 -20.85 -1.34 -2.72
CA ARG A 608 -21.81 -0.69 -1.81
C ARG A 608 -22.27 -1.72 -0.78
N LEU A 609 -22.20 -1.34 0.47
CA LEU A 609 -22.78 -2.12 1.55
C LEU A 609 -24.30 -1.90 1.58
N PRO A 610 -25.07 -2.82 2.17
CA PRO A 610 -26.49 -2.64 2.36
C PRO A 610 -26.78 -1.40 3.21
N SER A 611 -28.04 -0.97 3.19
CA SER A 611 -28.46 0.14 4.06
C SER A 611 -28.17 -0.21 5.52
N MET A 612 -27.54 0.73 6.21
CA MET A 612 -27.03 0.49 7.53
C MET A 612 -28.15 0.30 8.56
N PRO A 613 -28.08 -0.78 9.35
CA PRO A 613 -29.04 -1.03 10.41
C PRO A 613 -28.89 -0.09 11.59
N ALA A 614 -29.84 -0.17 12.50
CA ALA A 614 -29.86 0.64 13.70
C ALA A 614 -28.92 0.16 14.82
N SER A 615 -27.99 -0.73 14.55
CA SER A 615 -27.01 -1.22 15.53
C SER A 615 -25.82 -0.27 15.65
N ALA A 616 -25.25 -0.18 16.85
CA ALA A 616 -24.16 0.78 17.13
C ALA A 616 -22.83 0.46 16.46
N SER A 617 -22.61 -0.75 15.95
CA SER A 617 -21.38 -1.14 15.25
C SER A 617 -21.60 -2.31 14.31
N TRP A 618 -20.88 -2.30 13.18
CA TRP A 618 -20.80 -3.38 12.22
C TRP A 618 -19.38 -3.93 12.16
N TYR A 619 -19.29 -5.23 11.97
CA TYR A 619 -18.03 -5.92 11.81
C TYR A 619 -18.08 -6.72 10.52
N LEU A 620 -17.14 -6.40 9.62
CA LEU A 620 -16.97 -7.10 8.36
C LEU A 620 -15.67 -7.90 8.38
N VAL A 621 -15.72 -9.10 7.83
CA VAL A 621 -14.54 -9.91 7.56
C VAL A 621 -14.40 -10.05 6.04
N ALA A 622 -13.23 -9.70 5.53
CA ALA A 622 -12.88 -9.90 4.13
C ALA A 622 -11.70 -10.86 4.04
N TYR A 623 -11.73 -11.81 3.12
CA TYR A 623 -10.68 -12.79 2.93
C TYR A 623 -10.52 -13.24 1.48
N SER A 624 -9.30 -13.61 1.12
CA SER A 624 -8.94 -14.20 -0.18
C SER A 624 -7.82 -15.22 0.05
N GLY A 625 -8.12 -16.50 -0.09
CA GLY A 625 -7.16 -17.57 0.25
C GLY A 625 -6.71 -17.48 1.70
N GLN A 626 -5.42 -17.28 1.93
CA GLN A 626 -4.85 -17.10 3.28
C GLN A 626 -4.85 -15.63 3.76
N LEU A 627 -5.15 -14.68 2.86
CA LEU A 627 -5.23 -13.26 3.20
C LEU A 627 -6.56 -12.98 3.87
N GLY A 628 -6.53 -12.32 5.00
CA GLY A 628 -7.73 -11.93 5.73
C GLY A 628 -7.56 -10.57 6.40
N THR A 629 -8.66 -9.83 6.48
CA THR A 629 -8.74 -8.56 7.20
C THR A 629 -10.13 -8.37 7.77
N SER A 630 -10.27 -7.42 8.66
CA SER A 630 -11.56 -7.05 9.22
C SER A 630 -11.71 -5.54 9.27
N ALA A 631 -12.92 -5.07 8.99
CA ALA A 631 -13.27 -3.67 9.16
C ALA A 631 -14.38 -3.56 10.20
N ARG A 632 -14.18 -2.72 11.19
CA ARG A 632 -15.20 -2.35 12.19
C ARG A 632 -15.49 -0.87 12.05
N PHE A 633 -16.77 -0.52 11.96
CA PHE A 633 -17.20 0.86 11.91
C PHE A 633 -18.45 1.08 12.77
N ASN A 634 -18.55 2.27 13.33
CA ASN A 634 -19.65 2.65 14.20
C ASN A 634 -20.63 3.49 13.41
N TYR A 635 -21.93 3.34 13.75
CA TYR A 635 -22.94 4.22 13.21
C TYR A 635 -23.26 5.32 14.19
N SER A 636 -23.57 6.47 13.64
CA SER A 636 -24.29 7.50 14.37
C SER A 636 -25.62 7.75 13.65
N TYR A 637 -26.62 8.13 14.42
CA TYR A 637 -27.92 8.47 13.88
C TYR A 637 -28.49 9.70 14.59
N VAL A 638 -29.27 10.49 13.86
CA VAL A 638 -30.16 11.46 14.45
C VAL A 638 -31.44 10.71 14.83
N PRO A 639 -31.76 10.59 16.14
CA PRO A 639 -32.95 9.84 16.53
C PRO A 639 -34.20 10.54 16.02
N VAL A 640 -35.13 9.76 15.49
CA VAL A 640 -36.44 10.19 15.01
C VAL A 640 -37.49 9.79 16.03
N ASN A 641 -38.46 10.67 16.28
CA ASN A 641 -39.53 10.38 17.22
C ASN A 641 -40.60 9.51 16.55
N LEU A 642 -40.88 8.37 17.16
CA LEU A 642 -42.07 7.57 16.93
C LEU A 642 -43.04 7.80 18.08
N THR A 643 -44.18 8.43 17.81
CA THR A 643 -45.23 8.68 18.75
C THR A 643 -46.23 7.53 18.70
N ILE A 644 -46.51 6.91 19.82
CA ILE A 644 -47.56 5.90 20.00
C ILE A 644 -48.73 6.58 20.72
N GLU A 645 -49.93 6.42 20.19
CA GLU A 645 -51.13 6.95 20.81
C GLU A 645 -52.14 5.83 21.00
N ALA A 646 -52.61 5.64 22.23
CA ALA A 646 -53.67 4.70 22.59
C ALA A 646 -54.94 5.46 23.00
N LEU A 647 -55.99 5.24 22.24
CA LEU A 647 -57.28 5.90 22.49
C LEU A 647 -58.36 4.86 22.72
N SER A 648 -59.36 5.19 23.56
CA SER A 648 -60.58 4.37 23.64
C SER A 648 -61.41 4.44 22.36
N ALA A 649 -62.38 3.55 22.20
CA ALA A 649 -63.33 3.59 21.09
C ALA A 649 -64.10 4.93 21.02
N LEU A 650 -64.28 5.60 22.18
CA LEU A 650 -64.92 6.90 22.28
C LEU A 650 -63.94 8.09 22.11
N GLY A 651 -62.63 7.81 21.85
CA GLY A 651 -61.62 8.85 21.65
C GLY A 651 -60.96 9.36 22.93
N THR A 652 -61.19 8.78 24.07
CA THR A 652 -60.52 9.19 25.33
C THR A 652 -59.12 8.55 25.40
N PRO A 653 -58.10 9.25 25.94
CA PRO A 653 -56.76 8.69 26.16
C PRO A 653 -56.75 7.43 27.03
N VAL A 654 -55.91 6.44 26.69
CA VAL A 654 -55.72 5.22 27.48
C VAL A 654 -54.30 5.15 27.99
N GLN A 655 -54.12 5.40 29.26
CA GLN A 655 -52.83 5.31 29.97
C GLN A 655 -52.49 3.84 30.23
N GLY A 656 -51.21 3.52 30.33
CA GLY A 656 -50.69 2.23 30.81
C GLY A 656 -50.72 1.11 29.78
N ILE A 657 -50.86 1.41 28.49
CA ILE A 657 -50.75 0.42 27.43
C ILE A 657 -49.27 0.22 27.14
N GLY A 658 -48.73 -0.98 27.39
CA GLY A 658 -47.37 -1.39 27.05
C GLY A 658 -47.29 -1.86 25.60
N VAL A 659 -46.53 -1.14 24.78
CA VAL A 659 -46.39 -1.41 23.33
C VAL A 659 -44.97 -1.88 23.03
N GLY A 660 -44.85 -3.03 22.34
CA GLY A 660 -43.63 -3.59 21.88
C GLY A 660 -43.20 -2.94 20.54
N ILE A 661 -41.95 -2.49 20.43
CA ILE A 661 -41.40 -1.96 19.20
C ILE A 661 -40.17 -2.79 18.87
N ARG A 662 -40.17 -3.47 17.71
CA ARG A 662 -39.07 -4.28 17.22
C ARG A 662 -38.54 -3.68 15.92
N GLY A 663 -37.25 -3.36 15.88
CA GLY A 663 -36.55 -3.04 14.63
C GLY A 663 -36.26 -4.30 13.84
N SER A 664 -36.26 -4.22 12.54
CA SER A 664 -35.88 -5.31 11.64
C SER A 664 -34.49 -5.90 11.94
N TRP A 665 -33.75 -5.31 12.88
CA TRP A 665 -32.36 -5.57 13.24
C TRP A 665 -32.19 -6.10 14.69
N GLY A 666 -33.25 -6.63 15.29
CA GLY A 666 -33.18 -7.25 16.63
C GLY A 666 -33.25 -6.30 17.81
N THR A 667 -33.41 -5.00 17.64
CA THR A 667 -33.68 -4.08 18.74
C THR A 667 -35.13 -4.21 19.18
N ALA A 668 -35.39 -4.62 20.41
CA ALA A 668 -36.71 -4.64 21.00
C ALA A 668 -36.76 -3.64 22.17
N ILE A 669 -37.70 -2.72 22.13
CA ILE A 669 -38.01 -1.81 23.25
C ILE A 669 -39.48 -1.86 23.56
N ASN A 670 -39.83 -1.67 24.83
CA ASN A 670 -41.21 -1.52 25.27
C ASN A 670 -41.41 -0.08 25.77
N VAL A 671 -42.50 0.51 25.32
CA VAL A 671 -42.92 1.84 25.78
C VAL A 671 -44.33 1.73 26.37
N THR A 672 -44.64 2.59 27.33
CA THR A 672 -45.95 2.58 28.00
C THR A 672 -46.61 3.95 27.87
N THR A 673 -47.87 3.99 27.51
CA THR A 673 -48.61 5.25 27.32
C THR A 673 -48.84 5.96 28.66
N ASP A 674 -48.65 7.26 28.66
CA ASP A 674 -48.82 8.17 29.77
C ASP A 674 -50.33 8.55 30.03
N GLN A 675 -50.59 9.48 30.93
CA GLN A 675 -51.92 9.99 31.19
C GLN A 675 -52.62 10.61 29.98
N GLY A 676 -51.85 11.12 29.01
CA GLY A 676 -52.38 11.62 27.74
C GLY A 676 -52.63 10.51 26.70
N GLY A 677 -52.42 9.23 27.06
CA GLY A 677 -52.49 8.10 26.16
C GLY A 677 -51.34 8.04 25.17
N MET A 678 -50.23 8.74 25.39
CA MET A 678 -49.11 8.84 24.49
C MET A 678 -47.84 8.24 25.07
N ALA A 679 -47.00 7.69 24.17
CA ALA A 679 -45.64 7.30 24.44
C ALA A 679 -44.76 7.75 23.26
N ILE A 680 -43.55 8.25 23.55
CA ILE A 680 -42.58 8.69 22.49
C ILE A 680 -41.35 7.82 22.60
N ALA A 681 -41.06 7.11 21.51
CA ALA A 681 -39.80 6.39 21.31
C ALA A 681 -38.86 7.20 20.40
N ARG A 682 -37.63 7.45 20.86
CA ARG A 682 -36.58 8.02 20.06
C ARG A 682 -35.77 6.90 19.44
N LEU A 683 -35.91 6.72 18.12
CA LEU A 683 -35.40 5.57 17.40
C LEU A 683 -34.54 5.99 16.23
N PRO A 684 -33.54 5.18 15.85
CA PRO A 684 -32.86 5.35 14.56
C PRO A 684 -33.83 5.31 13.38
N PRO A 685 -33.54 5.99 12.25
CA PRO A 685 -34.30 5.76 11.02
C PRO A 685 -34.26 4.28 10.64
N GLY A 686 -35.40 3.70 10.27
CA GLY A 686 -35.48 2.28 9.93
C GLY A 686 -36.92 1.77 9.85
N VAL A 687 -37.07 0.48 9.60
CA VAL A 687 -38.38 -0.18 9.57
C VAL A 687 -38.61 -0.86 10.92
N TYR A 688 -39.75 -0.55 11.52
CA TYR A 688 -40.13 -1.02 12.84
C TYR A 688 -41.45 -1.74 12.80
N GLU A 689 -41.51 -2.84 13.50
CA GLU A 689 -42.72 -3.54 13.87
C GLU A 689 -43.23 -3.00 15.22
N VAL A 690 -44.42 -2.43 15.24
CA VAL A 690 -45.08 -1.91 16.43
C VAL A 690 -46.18 -2.86 16.80
N GLU A 691 -46.05 -3.55 17.91
CA GLU A 691 -47.00 -4.56 18.42
C GLU A 691 -47.78 -4.01 19.58
N PHE A 692 -49.07 -3.85 19.41
CA PHE A 692 -50.02 -3.49 20.45
C PHE A 692 -50.56 -4.75 21.15
N PRO A 693 -50.71 -4.78 22.50
CA PRO A 693 -51.27 -5.91 23.19
C PRO A 693 -52.75 -6.09 22.81
N GLU A 694 -53.18 -7.31 22.51
CA GLU A 694 -54.58 -7.63 22.23
C GLU A 694 -55.48 -7.35 23.46
N SER A 695 -54.92 -7.48 24.64
CA SER A 695 -55.61 -7.15 25.92
C SER A 695 -54.58 -6.62 26.91
N ALA A 696 -54.95 -5.56 27.59
CA ALA A 696 -54.15 -4.93 28.66
C ALA A 696 -55.03 -4.61 29.86
N ALA A 697 -54.42 -4.57 31.04
CA ALA A 697 -55.03 -4.13 32.28
C ALA A 697 -54.35 -2.83 32.75
N PRO A 698 -54.70 -1.68 32.18
CA PRO A 698 -53.98 -0.41 32.42
C PRO A 698 -54.15 0.10 33.87
N ALA A 699 -55.23 -0.25 34.56
CA ALA A 699 -55.43 0.04 35.96
C ALA A 699 -56.33 -1.01 36.59
N GLN A 700 -56.41 -1.00 37.92
CA GLN A 700 -57.29 -1.92 38.67
C GLN A 700 -58.75 -1.76 38.23
N GLY A 701 -59.37 -2.83 37.82
CA GLY A 701 -60.79 -2.83 37.39
C GLY A 701 -60.99 -2.30 35.95
N ILE A 702 -59.93 -2.08 35.18
CA ILE A 702 -59.99 -1.65 33.77
C ILE A 702 -59.32 -2.70 32.86
N VAL A 703 -60.06 -3.18 31.90
CA VAL A 703 -59.49 -4.02 30.82
C VAL A 703 -59.66 -3.31 29.49
N ALA A 704 -58.52 -3.10 28.79
CA ALA A 704 -58.52 -2.56 27.45
C ALA A 704 -58.35 -3.71 26.45
N ARG A 705 -59.22 -3.86 25.47
CA ARG A 705 -59.09 -4.81 24.35
C ARG A 705 -58.85 -4.06 23.08
N PHE A 706 -57.78 -4.46 22.35
CA PHE A 706 -57.45 -3.89 21.05
C PHE A 706 -58.60 -4.08 20.06
N GLN A 707 -58.85 -3.06 19.26
CA GLN A 707 -59.89 -3.11 18.24
C GLN A 707 -59.29 -2.94 16.82
N TYR A 708 -58.64 -1.83 16.59
CA TYR A 708 -58.07 -1.54 15.28
C TYR A 708 -57.06 -0.39 15.36
N THR A 709 -56.26 -0.25 14.32
CA THR A 709 -55.49 0.96 13.97
C THR A 709 -56.10 1.61 12.73
N PRO A 710 -55.80 2.84 12.38
CA PRO A 710 -56.26 3.46 11.14
C PRO A 710 -55.90 2.65 9.87
N ASN A 711 -54.91 1.78 9.96
CA ASN A 711 -54.40 0.95 8.88
C ASN A 711 -55.04 -0.48 8.82
N GLY A 712 -55.93 -0.82 9.74
CA GLY A 712 -56.57 -2.13 9.74
C GLY A 712 -56.81 -2.73 11.14
N SER A 713 -57.30 -3.95 11.18
CA SER A 713 -57.62 -4.70 12.42
C SER A 713 -56.43 -5.47 13.00
N SER A 714 -55.25 -5.40 12.40
CA SER A 714 -54.06 -6.02 12.94
C SER A 714 -53.53 -5.22 14.12
N ASN A 715 -53.14 -5.91 15.18
CA ASN A 715 -52.48 -5.33 16.35
C ASN A 715 -50.97 -5.09 16.11
N VAL A 716 -50.44 -5.49 14.95
CA VAL A 716 -49.09 -5.28 14.49
C VAL A 716 -49.10 -4.29 13.32
N VAL A 717 -48.28 -3.22 13.44
CA VAL A 717 -48.16 -2.15 12.45
C VAL A 717 -46.71 -2.03 12.05
N TRP A 718 -46.41 -2.07 10.75
CA TRP A 718 -45.08 -1.78 10.21
C TRP A 718 -44.95 -0.30 9.90
N VAL A 719 -43.88 0.31 10.43
CA VAL A 719 -43.59 1.74 10.26
C VAL A 719 -42.23 1.91 9.64
N ASN A 720 -42.16 2.56 8.50
CA ASN A 720 -40.90 3.05 7.96
C ASN A 720 -40.59 4.43 8.52
N LEU A 721 -39.76 4.47 9.56
CA LEU A 721 -39.46 5.67 10.34
C LEU A 721 -38.29 6.43 9.71
N THR A 722 -38.56 7.25 8.69
CA THR A 722 -37.57 8.15 8.06
C THR A 722 -37.71 9.62 8.52
N SER A 723 -38.84 9.95 9.10
CA SER A 723 -39.20 11.25 9.70
C SER A 723 -40.13 11.02 10.90
N PRO A 724 -40.38 11.99 11.77
CA PRO A 724 -41.30 11.83 12.88
C PRO A 724 -42.66 11.26 12.43
N ALA A 725 -43.08 10.17 13.04
CA ALA A 725 -44.30 9.45 12.70
C ALA A 725 -45.13 9.16 13.96
N ALA A 726 -46.45 8.97 13.77
CA ALA A 726 -47.37 8.59 14.84
C ALA A 726 -48.14 7.30 14.45
N VAL A 727 -48.36 6.43 15.42
CA VAL A 727 -49.20 5.24 15.29
C VAL A 727 -50.26 5.29 16.33
N ILE A 728 -51.53 5.21 15.91
CA ILE A 728 -52.69 5.32 16.77
C ILE A 728 -53.37 3.95 16.87
N ALA A 729 -53.66 3.49 18.10
CA ALA A 729 -54.42 2.28 18.35
C ALA A 729 -55.72 2.59 19.06
N ARG A 730 -56.81 1.91 18.69
CA ARG A 730 -58.07 2.02 19.31
C ARG A 730 -58.35 0.80 20.18
N TYR A 731 -58.82 1.05 21.42
CA TYR A 731 -59.14 0.06 22.42
C TYR A 731 -60.60 0.18 22.89
N GLN A 732 -61.31 -0.93 22.99
CA GLN A 732 -62.54 -0.99 23.75
C GLN A 732 -62.19 -1.16 25.22
N LEU A 733 -62.58 -0.18 26.05
CA LEU A 733 -62.43 -0.28 27.49
C LEU A 733 -63.56 -1.06 28.08
N TYR A 734 -63.26 -1.90 29.04
CA TYR A 734 -64.17 -2.60 29.88
C TYR A 734 -63.90 -2.23 31.35
N TYR A 735 -64.95 -1.90 32.04
CA TYR A 735 -64.89 -1.55 33.48
C TYR A 735 -65.47 -2.65 34.32
N GLN A 736 -64.78 -3.00 35.38
CA GLN A 736 -65.29 -3.94 36.41
C GLN A 736 -66.35 -3.27 37.24
N VAL A 737 -67.57 -3.80 37.20
CA VAL A 737 -68.61 -3.51 38.15
C VAL A 737 -68.63 -4.63 39.20
N THR A 738 -68.48 -4.27 40.46
CA THR A 738 -68.46 -5.20 41.57
C THR A 738 -69.66 -4.83 42.47
N VAL A 739 -70.63 -5.75 42.61
CA VAL A 739 -71.80 -5.56 43.44
C VAL A 739 -71.71 -6.53 44.62
N LEU A 740 -71.64 -5.96 45.81
CA LEU A 740 -71.58 -6.74 47.08
C LEU A 740 -72.87 -6.61 47.86
N THR A 741 -73.31 -7.72 48.40
CA THR A 741 -74.44 -7.72 49.32
C THR A 741 -74.17 -8.67 50.50
N ALA A 742 -74.55 -8.26 51.68
CA ALA A 742 -74.51 -9.09 52.91
C ALA A 742 -75.71 -10.00 53.01
N HIS A 743 -76.81 -9.63 52.33
CA HIS A 743 -78.09 -10.39 52.38
C HIS A 743 -78.71 -10.39 50.98
N GLY A 744 -79.47 -11.44 50.68
CA GLY A 744 -80.08 -11.57 49.35
C GLY A 744 -79.10 -11.94 48.24
N VAL A 745 -79.54 -11.84 47.02
CA VAL A 745 -78.76 -12.09 45.82
C VAL A 745 -78.70 -10.76 45.03
N ALA A 746 -77.50 -10.31 44.78
CA ALA A 746 -77.28 -9.15 43.93
C ALA A 746 -76.89 -9.55 42.49
N SER A 747 -77.30 -8.79 41.51
CA SER A 747 -76.91 -8.91 40.11
C SER A 747 -76.37 -7.59 39.62
N GLY A 748 -75.64 -7.64 38.48
CA GLY A 748 -74.98 -6.51 37.89
C GLY A 748 -73.44 -6.52 38.06
N SER A 749 -72.85 -7.57 38.66
CA SER A 749 -71.40 -7.75 38.72
C SER A 749 -70.89 -8.31 37.39
N GLY A 750 -69.82 -7.70 36.86
CA GLY A 750 -69.22 -8.17 35.62
C GLY A 750 -68.28 -7.15 35.02
N LEU A 751 -67.70 -7.46 33.86
CA LEU A 751 -66.95 -6.58 32.97
C LEU A 751 -67.87 -6.01 31.88
N PHE A 752 -68.06 -4.71 31.90
CA PHE A 752 -69.00 -4.04 31.00
C PHE A 752 -68.23 -3.08 30.06
N PRO A 753 -68.58 -3.04 28.74
CA PRO A 753 -67.97 -2.07 27.82
C PRO A 753 -68.23 -0.64 28.31
N GLN A 754 -67.20 0.26 28.06
CA GLN A 754 -67.35 1.68 28.31
C GLN A 754 -68.59 2.23 27.61
N GLY A 755 -69.42 2.98 28.32
CA GLY A 755 -70.62 3.59 27.76
C GLY A 755 -71.81 2.63 27.69
N SER A 756 -71.68 1.36 28.06
CA SER A 756 -72.81 0.42 28.13
C SER A 756 -73.74 0.70 29.37
N ILE A 757 -74.98 0.25 29.23
CA ILE A 757 -75.92 0.36 30.35
C ILE A 757 -75.91 -0.97 31.12
N ASP A 758 -75.62 -0.93 32.37
CA ASP A 758 -75.76 -2.04 33.31
C ASP A 758 -77.00 -1.83 34.24
N ILE A 759 -77.63 -2.95 34.59
CA ILE A 759 -78.76 -2.98 35.51
C ILE A 759 -78.31 -3.68 36.80
N VAL A 760 -78.19 -2.92 37.84
CA VAL A 760 -77.84 -3.43 39.16
C VAL A 760 -79.09 -3.65 39.92
N SER A 761 -79.23 -4.83 40.57
CA SER A 761 -80.37 -5.12 41.35
C SER A 761 -80.07 -6.04 42.56
N VAL A 762 -80.91 -6.02 43.58
CA VAL A 762 -80.87 -6.95 44.73
C VAL A 762 -82.23 -7.54 44.96
N SER A 763 -82.35 -8.86 45.17
CA SER A 763 -83.58 -9.56 45.44
C SER A 763 -83.36 -10.73 46.45
N PRO A 764 -84.30 -10.98 47.34
CA PRO A 764 -85.48 -10.16 47.63
C PRO A 764 -85.11 -8.86 48.36
N THR A 765 -85.95 -7.82 48.23
CA THR A 765 -85.70 -6.52 48.84
C THR A 765 -85.99 -6.55 50.41
N ARG A 766 -86.59 -7.67 50.88
CA ARG A 766 -86.87 -7.89 52.25
C ARG A 766 -86.67 -9.38 52.57
N ILE A 767 -85.91 -9.65 53.62
CA ILE A 767 -85.69 -11.00 54.17
C ILE A 767 -86.38 -11.12 55.49
N LEU A 768 -87.33 -12.04 55.56
CA LEU A 768 -88.08 -12.29 56.82
C LEU A 768 -87.16 -13.07 57.77
N GLY A 769 -87.08 -12.59 58.99
CA GLY A 769 -86.33 -13.21 60.07
C GLY A 769 -86.46 -12.39 61.39
N ILE A 770 -85.81 -12.83 62.48
CA ILE A 770 -85.75 -12.10 63.70
C ILE A 770 -84.27 -11.95 64.13
N PRO A 771 -83.60 -10.83 63.89
CA PRO A 771 -84.09 -9.72 63.06
C PRO A 771 -84.18 -10.14 61.59
N GLY A 772 -85.18 -9.62 60.85
CA GLY A 772 -85.19 -9.60 59.35
C GLY A 772 -84.30 -8.47 58.83
N TYR A 773 -84.11 -8.43 57.52
CA TYR A 773 -83.37 -7.37 56.91
C TYR A 773 -84.19 -6.79 55.75
N ALA A 774 -84.22 -5.49 55.65
CA ALA A 774 -84.77 -4.73 54.53
C ALA A 774 -83.72 -3.96 53.83
N PHE A 775 -83.72 -3.99 52.50
CA PHE A 775 -82.80 -3.18 51.68
C PHE A 775 -82.94 -1.67 52.04
N ALA A 776 -81.79 -1.01 52.30
CA ALA A 776 -81.77 0.39 52.72
C ALA A 776 -81.28 1.35 51.67
N GLY A 777 -80.57 0.86 50.70
CA GLY A 777 -79.94 1.62 49.59
C GLY A 777 -78.66 1.01 49.16
N TRP A 778 -78.03 1.56 48.11
CA TRP A 778 -76.69 1.26 47.60
C TRP A 778 -75.70 2.31 48.13
N THR A 779 -74.49 1.85 48.45
CA THR A 779 -73.37 2.69 48.88
C THR A 779 -72.16 2.26 48.07
N GLY A 780 -71.04 2.99 48.15
CA GLY A 780 -69.81 2.74 47.37
C GLY A 780 -69.51 3.89 46.43
N THR A 781 -69.24 3.56 45.15
CA THR A 781 -68.92 4.55 44.12
C THR A 781 -70.16 5.38 43.73
N ARG A 782 -71.35 4.88 43.99
CA ARG A 782 -72.60 5.54 43.73
C ARG A 782 -73.59 5.22 44.82
N SER A 783 -74.48 6.19 45.16
CA SER A 783 -75.53 6.04 46.14
C SER A 783 -76.90 6.07 45.42
N GLU A 784 -77.69 4.99 45.62
CA GLU A 784 -79.04 4.85 45.06
C GLU A 784 -79.98 4.24 46.08
N SER A 785 -81.20 4.69 46.09
CA SER A 785 -82.20 4.19 47.06
C SER A 785 -83.10 3.09 46.44
N SER A 786 -83.13 2.98 45.17
CA SER A 786 -83.89 1.96 44.44
C SER A 786 -83.18 0.61 44.49
N PRO A 787 -83.90 -0.50 44.86
CA PRO A 787 -83.30 -1.82 44.87
C PRO A 787 -82.92 -2.34 43.50
N SER A 788 -83.34 -1.69 42.41
CA SER A 788 -82.96 -1.93 41.06
C SER A 788 -82.84 -0.58 40.33
N PHE A 789 -81.68 -0.33 39.65
CA PHE A 789 -81.51 0.85 38.86
C PHE A 789 -80.60 0.54 37.69
N SER A 790 -80.64 1.35 36.61
CA SER A 790 -79.72 1.30 35.48
C SER A 790 -78.69 2.39 35.61
N MET A 791 -77.46 2.09 35.18
CA MET A 791 -76.32 3.06 35.12
C MET A 791 -75.56 2.91 33.83
N VAL A 792 -74.97 4.01 33.34
CA VAL A 792 -73.97 4.02 32.29
C VAL A 792 -72.62 3.73 32.96
N VAL A 793 -71.91 2.74 32.45
CA VAL A 793 -70.60 2.30 32.97
C VAL A 793 -69.50 3.12 32.31
N GLU A 794 -68.96 4.14 32.99
CA GLU A 794 -67.89 5.01 32.52
C GLU A 794 -66.56 4.86 33.27
N SER A 795 -66.58 4.14 34.37
CA SER A 795 -65.45 3.85 35.26
C SER A 795 -65.73 2.57 36.11
N PRO A 796 -64.67 1.98 36.71
CA PRO A 796 -64.87 0.87 37.66
C PRO A 796 -65.82 1.25 38.80
N GLN A 797 -66.79 0.35 39.12
CA GLN A 797 -67.82 0.59 40.10
C GLN A 797 -67.75 -0.45 41.23
N LEU A 798 -67.81 0.02 42.48
CA LEU A 798 -68.02 -0.81 43.65
C LEU A 798 -69.31 -0.40 44.29
N LEU A 799 -70.29 -1.26 44.25
CA LEU A 799 -71.63 -1.02 44.83
C LEU A 799 -71.89 -2.02 45.92
N ILE A 800 -72.29 -1.52 47.10
CA ILE A 800 -72.51 -2.32 48.25
C ILE A 800 -73.96 -2.11 48.62
N ALA A 801 -74.75 -3.18 48.66
CA ALA A 801 -76.12 -3.15 49.16
C ALA A 801 -76.14 -3.04 50.67
N GLU A 802 -76.64 -1.89 51.15
CA GLU A 802 -76.86 -1.66 52.54
C GLU A 802 -78.18 -2.27 53.02
N TRP A 803 -78.18 -2.92 54.14
CA TRP A 803 -79.34 -3.59 54.74
C TRP A 803 -79.56 -3.01 56.11
N ARG A 804 -80.81 -2.71 56.34
CA ARG A 804 -81.30 -2.26 57.70
C ARG A 804 -82.01 -3.41 58.41
N ALA A 805 -81.75 -3.61 59.69
CA ALA A 805 -82.43 -4.61 60.46
C ALA A 805 -83.93 -4.30 60.45
N ASP A 806 -84.74 -5.28 60.03
CA ASP A 806 -86.20 -5.19 59.93
C ASP A 806 -86.81 -6.03 61.05
N TRP A 807 -87.31 -5.35 62.07
CA TRP A 807 -87.95 -5.94 63.30
C TRP A 807 -89.43 -6.11 63.04
N THR A 808 -89.97 -5.89 61.84
CA THR A 808 -91.43 -5.98 61.54
C THR A 808 -92.02 -7.33 61.91
N LEU A 809 -91.28 -8.45 61.57
CA LEU A 809 -91.77 -9.77 61.95
C LEU A 809 -91.80 -9.93 63.47
N LEU A 810 -90.86 -9.41 64.22
CA LEU A 810 -90.87 -9.43 65.62
C LEU A 810 -92.05 -8.59 66.17
N TYR A 811 -92.27 -7.37 65.62
CA TYR A 811 -93.44 -6.57 66.00
C TYR A 811 -94.78 -7.23 65.65
N VAL A 812 -94.87 -7.91 64.48
CA VAL A 812 -96.00 -8.69 64.04
C VAL A 812 -96.23 -9.90 65.04
N LEU A 813 -95.17 -10.60 65.37
CA LEU A 813 -95.26 -11.69 66.34
C LEU A 813 -95.62 -11.18 67.74
N ILE A 814 -95.02 -10.06 68.15
CA ILE A 814 -95.41 -9.41 69.44
C ILE A 814 -96.90 -8.98 69.37
N ALA A 815 -97.32 -8.38 68.26
CA ALA A 815 -98.73 -8.02 68.07
C ALA A 815 -99.69 -9.26 68.08
N ILE A 816 -99.27 -10.37 67.36
CA ILE A 816 -100.02 -11.59 67.40
C ILE A 816 -100.11 -12.15 68.81
N VAL A 817 -98.97 -12.13 69.58
CA VAL A 817 -98.94 -12.57 70.96
C VAL A 817 -99.85 -11.67 71.88
N LEU A 818 -99.75 -10.35 71.65
CA LEU A 818 -100.59 -9.38 72.38
C LEU A 818 -102.08 -9.56 72.03
N VAL A 819 -102.39 -9.68 70.74
CA VAL A 819 -103.77 -9.98 70.31
C VAL A 819 -104.19 -11.35 70.83
N GLY A 820 -103.34 -12.35 70.81
CA GLY A 820 -103.61 -13.66 71.41
C GLY A 820 -103.85 -13.57 72.94
N ALA A 821 -103.01 -12.79 73.63
CA ALA A 821 -103.17 -12.55 75.08
C ALA A 821 -104.46 -11.75 75.44
N ILE A 822 -104.76 -10.72 74.59
CA ILE A 822 -106.02 -9.99 74.71
C ILE A 822 -107.21 -10.92 74.46
N ALA A 823 -107.20 -11.73 73.45
CA ALA A 823 -108.17 -12.75 73.05
C ALA A 823 -108.31 -13.80 74.16
N ALA A 824 -107.16 -14.24 74.70
CA ALA A 824 -107.21 -15.17 75.92
C ALA A 824 -107.82 -14.53 77.18
N ALA A 825 -107.46 -13.21 77.39
CA ALA A 825 -108.04 -12.46 78.52
C ALA A 825 -109.50 -12.22 78.35
N LEU A 826 -110.02 -11.95 77.18
CA LEU A 826 -111.46 -11.87 76.84
C LEU A 826 -112.20 -13.20 76.97
N VAL A 827 -111.51 -14.33 76.58
CA VAL A 827 -112.13 -15.65 76.84
C VAL A 827 -112.07 -16.08 78.24
N LEU A 828 -111.09 -15.75 79.07
CA LEU A 828 -111.02 -16.00 80.51
C LEU A 828 -111.88 -15.06 81.22
N GLY A 829 -112.09 -13.81 80.85
CA GLY A 829 -113.07 -12.88 81.45
C GLY A 829 -114.49 -13.26 81.23
N ARG A 830 -114.86 -14.04 80.22
CA ARG A 830 -116.24 -14.60 80.01
C ARG A 830 -116.52 -15.84 80.78
N ARG A 831 -115.57 -16.43 81.44
CA ARG A 831 -115.79 -17.64 82.27
C ARG A 831 -116.06 -17.33 83.82
N SER A 832 -116.00 -16.10 84.24
CA SER A 832 -116.24 -15.68 85.66
C SER A 832 -117.53 -14.94 85.91
N ALA A 833 -118.58 -15.11 85.03
CA ALA A 833 -119.86 -14.53 85.26
C ALA A 833 -120.98 -15.69 85.24
N ALA A 834 -121.03 -16.38 86.32
CA ALA A 834 -122.18 -17.21 86.64
C ALA A 834 -122.86 -16.70 87.99
N PRO A 835 -124.08 -16.53 87.87
CA PRO A 835 -124.81 -15.88 89.03
C PRO A 835 -125.12 -16.86 90.15
N PRO A 836 -125.29 -16.31 91.31
CA PRO A 836 -125.77 -17.16 92.45
C PRO A 836 -127.25 -17.32 92.39
N GLU A 837 -127.68 -18.48 92.67
CA GLU A 837 -129.05 -18.81 92.87
C GLU A 837 -129.40 -18.50 94.32
N GLY A 838 -130.49 -17.97 94.41
CA GLY A 838 -131.20 -17.60 95.51
C GLY A 838 -131.70 -18.72 96.44
N ALA A 839 -131.97 -18.38 97.64
CA ALA A 839 -132.70 -19.22 98.56
C ALA A 839 -134.00 -18.57 98.96
N THR A 840 -134.81 -19.45 98.92
CA THR A 840 -136.22 -19.30 99.49
C THR A 840 -136.27 -19.32 101.03
N VAL A 841 -137.19 -18.90 101.42
CA VAL A 841 -138.10 -18.73 102.32
C VAL A 841 -137.95 -17.61 103.17
#